data_d9f08e37a4dd6db11826b84c827d3099
#
_entry.id   d9f08e37a4dd6db11826b84c827d3099
#
_cell.length_a   1.000
_cell.length_b   1.000
_cell.length_c   1.000
_cell.angle_alpha   90.00
_cell.angle_beta   90.00
_cell.angle_gamma   90.00
#
_symmetry.space_group_name_H-M   'P 1'
#
loop_
_entity.id
_entity.type
_entity.pdbx_description
1 polymer ?
#
loop_
_entity_poly.entity_id
_entity_poly.type
_entity_poly.pdbx_seq_one_letter_code
_entity_poly.pdbx_strand_id
1 'polypeptide(L)'
;MANRRVSFFIVICITVLAVQASAQQDDPRSVNGRMWTFDYPPMEHFKAAYDFVPDAAWLEDVRMSALRFGGGCSASFVSPEGLVMTNFHCGLESVAEVTRPGEDLRREGFYAATLEDERKVPDLYVDQLMKIQDVTQEIIAAMRAAEDAEQAFAARDKAIAEITKRLTTDDLRCEVVTFFNGARFSAYLYKRFDDVRLVFSSELNFAFFGGIYDFWAYPRYSFDCDMFRVYDDGKPLKTEHYYSWSRGGAKENDPVFVVGNPGRTNRLVTADMLAYERDANMPNLVQMVTDRKEVLETWIRQHPEEGDAWFDELFGIVNAQEAYAGRLIGLRDDELMAKRQAFDDAFRTALKNNSTEWSRYGDLWSDIRKVTAGQREIAHDLYGLRTAGFGVSSYMARAAMIVNWIEQMAKPDAERDKRFQGSSGDLMGRILGKPVEVALEMDKMTLARQLRRMQRMLGNDDPVMRQALAGGTPEEAAARLLNGTFLKDSAAIAVVLEQRSLDGTDDPLISMVQLMMPRYQAATDRARELGAKQQVLTNKLGDAQYAVYGSSIPPDATFTLRISDGIVTGYPYNGTVAPPYTTFYGMYDHYYSFKDSKEAWDAMMGGNAWALPERWKNPPASFDLATPMNFISTTDIIGGNSGSAIINRNREVVGLAFDGNIESLAGAYIFAPEKGNRTIGVHSEGIIQALRHVYNAGRIVDEIERGRRR
;
A
#
# COMPACT_ATOMS: atom_id res chain seq x y z
N MET A 1 44.42 0.25 48.34
CA MET A 1 43.20 1.11 48.31
C MET A 1 42.92 1.76 46.93
N ALA A 2 43.51 1.26 45.82
CA ALA A 2 43.37 1.88 44.50
C ALA A 2 42.30 1.22 43.58
N ASN A 3 41.81 0.02 43.92
CA ASN A 3 40.92 -0.74 43.04
C ASN A 3 39.39 -0.56 43.23
N ARG A 4 38.97 0.24 44.23
CA ARG A 4 37.53 0.50 44.46
C ARG A 4 36.96 1.73 43.74
N ARG A 5 37.79 2.64 43.27
CA ARG A 5 37.33 3.88 42.62
C ARG A 5 37.08 3.72 41.10
N VAL A 6 37.75 2.77 40.42
CA VAL A 6 37.59 2.53 38.99
C VAL A 6 36.27 1.79 38.70
N SER A 7 35.87 0.87 39.59
CA SER A 7 34.61 0.11 39.42
C SER A 7 33.35 0.98 39.56
N PHE A 8 33.41 2.04 40.37
CA PHE A 8 32.25 2.92 40.57
C PHE A 8 32.03 3.88 39.39
N PHE A 9 33.08 4.28 38.69
CA PHE A 9 32.94 5.11 37.49
C PHE A 9 32.42 4.31 36.27
N ILE A 10 32.80 3.06 36.13
CA ILE A 10 32.30 2.19 35.00
C ILE A 10 30.82 1.85 35.19
N VAL A 11 30.37 1.60 36.42
CA VAL A 11 28.96 1.34 36.73
C VAL A 11 28.08 2.57 36.50
N ILE A 12 28.57 3.78 36.81
CA ILE A 12 27.83 5.04 36.58
C ILE A 12 27.74 5.35 35.06
N CYS A 13 28.81 5.11 34.29
CA CYS A 13 28.76 5.30 32.83
C CYS A 13 27.83 4.31 32.14
N ILE A 14 27.79 3.03 32.57
CA ILE A 14 26.89 2.01 32.02
C ILE A 14 25.42 2.29 32.38
N THR A 15 25.16 2.76 33.61
CA THR A 15 23.77 3.13 34.01
C THR A 15 23.30 4.42 33.33
N VAL A 16 24.16 5.41 33.08
CA VAL A 16 23.80 6.65 32.35
C VAL A 16 23.53 6.34 30.87
N LEU A 17 24.31 5.46 30.24
CA LEU A 17 24.06 5.03 28.85
C LEU A 17 22.79 4.15 28.73
N ALA A 18 22.55 3.29 29.72
CA ALA A 18 21.30 2.48 29.74
C ALA A 18 20.04 3.34 29.98
N VAL A 19 20.15 4.39 30.83
CA VAL A 19 19.04 5.32 31.08
C VAL A 19 18.77 6.24 29.87
N GLN A 20 19.80 6.63 29.10
CA GLN A 20 19.55 7.39 27.86
C GLN A 20 18.96 6.52 26.73
N ALA A 21 19.33 5.25 26.62
CA ALA A 21 18.72 4.31 25.67
C ALA A 21 17.27 3.97 26.04
N SER A 22 16.93 3.86 27.34
CA SER A 22 15.56 3.61 27.78
C SER A 22 14.65 4.84 27.69
N ALA A 23 15.18 6.06 27.85
CA ALA A 23 14.38 7.29 27.78
C ALA A 23 13.89 7.60 26.35
N GLN A 24 14.56 7.10 25.32
CA GLN A 24 14.11 7.25 23.92
C GLN A 24 13.08 6.18 23.49
N GLN A 25 13.02 5.07 24.24
CA GLN A 25 12.09 3.95 24.00
C GLN A 25 10.69 4.22 24.59
N ASP A 26 10.57 5.16 25.53
CA ASP A 26 9.32 5.42 26.27
C ASP A 26 8.56 6.69 25.83
N ASP A 27 8.96 7.35 24.74
CA ASP A 27 8.18 8.47 24.20
C ASP A 27 6.91 7.96 23.52
N PRO A 28 5.69 8.19 24.07
CA PRO A 28 4.46 7.70 23.48
C PRO A 28 4.22 8.18 22.05
N ARG A 29 4.88 9.28 21.62
CA ARG A 29 4.77 9.82 20.25
C ARG A 29 5.44 8.94 19.20
N SER A 30 6.38 8.07 19.59
CA SER A 30 7.12 7.19 18.67
C SER A 30 6.22 6.28 17.83
N VAL A 31 5.03 5.92 18.33
CA VAL A 31 4.03 5.10 17.61
C VAL A 31 3.53 5.75 16.32
N ASN A 32 3.68 7.07 16.15
CA ASN A 32 3.27 7.79 14.93
C ASN A 32 4.33 7.68 13.81
N GLY A 33 5.47 7.08 14.09
CA GLY A 33 6.51 6.75 13.12
C GLY A 33 7.43 7.91 12.72
N ARG A 34 8.04 7.76 11.53
CA ARG A 34 9.11 8.62 11.02
C ARG A 34 8.95 9.01 9.56
N MET A 35 7.73 9.06 9.01
CA MET A 35 7.49 9.49 7.64
C MET A 35 7.35 11.02 7.58
N TRP A 36 8.49 11.72 7.72
CA TRP A 36 8.54 13.18 7.80
C TRP A 36 8.29 13.85 6.45
N THR A 37 7.62 14.99 6.48
CA THR A 37 7.43 15.82 5.28
C THR A 37 8.63 16.74 5.07
N PHE A 38 8.87 17.15 3.83
CA PHE A 38 9.88 18.17 3.51
C PHE A 38 9.47 19.59 3.92
N ASP A 39 8.19 19.81 4.22
CA ASP A 39 7.68 21.08 4.79
C ASP A 39 8.17 21.27 6.22
N TYR A 40 8.26 20.15 6.98
CA TYR A 40 8.59 20.15 8.41
C TYR A 40 9.60 19.02 8.71
N PRO A 41 10.86 19.14 8.23
CA PRO A 41 11.87 18.13 8.49
C PRO A 41 12.24 18.09 9.98
N PRO A 42 12.49 16.91 10.55
CA PRO A 42 12.70 16.73 12.00
C PRO A 42 14.15 17.02 12.41
N MET A 43 14.62 18.27 12.27
CA MET A 43 16.03 18.67 12.43
C MET A 43 16.61 18.29 13.79
N GLU A 44 15.84 18.54 14.87
CA GLU A 44 16.27 18.20 16.24
C GLU A 44 16.39 16.67 16.43
N HIS A 45 15.49 15.91 15.82
CA HIS A 45 15.55 14.44 15.83
C HIS A 45 16.80 13.92 15.10
N PHE A 46 17.09 14.42 13.89
CA PHE A 46 18.29 14.02 13.14
C PHE A 46 19.58 14.36 13.88
N LYS A 47 19.63 15.53 14.53
CA LYS A 47 20.76 15.93 15.37
C LYS A 47 20.92 14.99 16.57
N ALA A 48 19.83 14.71 17.28
CA ALA A 48 19.88 13.87 18.48
C ALA A 48 20.20 12.40 18.16
N ALA A 49 19.59 11.85 17.09
CA ALA A 49 19.72 10.44 16.73
C ALA A 49 21.04 10.12 16.00
N TYR A 50 21.52 11.05 15.15
CA TYR A 50 22.61 10.75 14.21
C TYR A 50 23.76 11.76 14.24
N ASP A 51 23.73 12.78 15.10
CA ASP A 51 24.65 13.92 15.05
C ASP A 51 24.74 14.51 13.62
N PHE A 52 23.58 14.66 12.97
CA PHE A 52 23.45 15.10 11.60
C PHE A 52 22.39 16.20 11.49
N VAL A 53 22.74 17.32 10.86
CA VAL A 53 21.84 18.44 10.61
C VAL A 53 21.93 18.77 9.11
N PRO A 54 21.01 18.26 8.27
CA PRO A 54 21.01 18.59 6.85
C PRO A 54 20.72 20.10 6.66
N ASP A 55 21.45 20.74 5.77
CA ASP A 55 21.15 22.11 5.35
C ASP A 55 20.01 22.16 4.30
N ALA A 56 19.59 23.38 3.96
CA ALA A 56 18.52 23.57 2.98
C ALA A 56 18.88 23.01 1.60
N ALA A 57 20.15 23.11 1.19
CA ALA A 57 20.62 22.59 -0.10
C ALA A 57 20.62 21.05 -0.13
N TRP A 58 20.95 20.40 0.99
CA TRP A 58 20.84 18.95 1.13
C TRP A 58 19.38 18.49 0.99
N LEU A 59 18.46 19.14 1.72
CA LEU A 59 17.03 18.81 1.67
C LEU A 59 16.42 19.04 0.29
N GLU A 60 16.82 20.14 -0.38
CA GLU A 60 16.37 20.45 -1.74
C GLU A 60 16.86 19.41 -2.75
N ASP A 61 18.14 19.09 -2.75
CA ASP A 61 18.74 18.12 -3.66
C ASP A 61 18.13 16.71 -3.44
N VAL A 62 17.90 16.31 -2.19
CA VAL A 62 17.22 15.05 -1.85
C VAL A 62 15.78 15.04 -2.36
N ARG A 63 15.02 16.11 -2.15
CA ARG A 63 13.65 16.24 -2.64
C ARG A 63 13.57 16.19 -4.17
N MET A 64 14.48 16.88 -4.85
CA MET A 64 14.50 17.00 -6.31
C MET A 64 15.03 15.74 -7.01
N SER A 65 15.80 14.89 -6.31
CA SER A 65 16.30 13.62 -6.84
C SER A 65 15.27 12.49 -6.78
N ALA A 66 14.26 12.61 -5.88
CA ALA A 66 13.18 11.64 -5.72
C ALA A 66 12.03 11.89 -6.68
N LEU A 67 11.39 10.82 -7.13
CA LEU A 67 10.30 10.85 -8.10
C LEU A 67 9.09 10.05 -7.59
N ARG A 68 7.91 10.45 -8.02
CA ARG A 68 6.74 9.57 -8.05
C ARG A 68 6.75 8.82 -9.38
N PHE A 69 6.55 7.50 -9.36
CA PHE A 69 6.56 6.65 -10.56
C PHE A 69 5.14 6.16 -10.85
N GLY A 70 4.56 6.64 -11.94
CA GLY A 70 3.17 6.37 -12.26
C GLY A 70 2.21 6.69 -11.11
N GLY A 71 1.19 5.88 -10.94
CA GLY A 71 0.13 6.08 -9.95
C GLY A 71 0.33 5.38 -8.60
N GLY A 72 1.41 4.62 -8.36
CA GLY A 72 1.47 3.74 -7.18
C GLY A 72 2.84 3.53 -6.54
N CYS A 73 3.93 3.95 -7.19
CA CYS A 73 5.29 3.68 -6.73
C CYS A 73 6.14 4.96 -6.61
N SER A 74 7.33 4.77 -6.06
CA SER A 74 8.41 5.75 -6.02
C SER A 74 9.52 5.39 -7.01
N ALA A 75 10.37 6.36 -7.32
CA ALA A 75 11.59 6.18 -8.09
C ALA A 75 12.59 7.28 -7.73
N SER A 76 13.77 7.24 -8.34
CA SER A 76 14.78 8.27 -8.14
C SER A 76 15.68 8.42 -9.36
N PHE A 77 16.09 9.65 -9.66
CA PHE A 77 17.20 9.89 -10.56
C PHE A 77 18.52 9.39 -9.92
N VAL A 78 19.26 8.57 -10.65
CA VAL A 78 20.54 7.98 -10.19
C VAL A 78 21.72 8.31 -11.12
N SER A 79 21.52 9.17 -12.11
CA SER A 79 22.57 9.73 -12.97
C SER A 79 22.23 11.14 -13.44
N PRO A 80 23.24 11.92 -13.89
CA PRO A 80 22.99 13.23 -14.49
C PRO A 80 22.35 13.15 -15.90
N GLU A 81 22.17 11.95 -16.44
CA GLU A 81 21.60 11.68 -17.77
C GLU A 81 20.19 11.11 -17.71
N GLY A 82 19.45 11.43 -16.63
CA GLY A 82 18.05 11.09 -16.47
C GLY A 82 17.77 9.59 -16.26
N LEU A 83 18.77 8.79 -15.83
CA LEU A 83 18.56 7.40 -15.47
C LEU A 83 17.73 7.34 -14.18
N VAL A 84 16.64 6.56 -14.22
CA VAL A 84 15.67 6.39 -13.13
C VAL A 84 15.74 4.97 -12.61
N MET A 85 15.87 4.81 -11.30
CA MET A 85 15.83 3.53 -10.61
C MET A 85 14.49 3.37 -9.91
N THR A 86 13.86 2.19 -10.06
CA THR A 86 12.64 1.76 -9.35
C THR A 86 12.64 0.25 -9.16
N ASN A 87 11.56 -0.32 -8.61
CA ASN A 87 11.42 -1.77 -8.47
C ASN A 87 10.91 -2.43 -9.75
N PHE A 88 11.22 -3.72 -9.91
CA PHE A 88 10.67 -4.56 -10.95
C PHE A 88 9.14 -4.64 -10.86
N HIS A 89 8.58 -4.85 -9.66
CA HIS A 89 7.13 -4.94 -9.50
C HIS A 89 6.41 -3.61 -9.82
N CYS A 90 7.09 -2.47 -9.72
CA CYS A 90 6.58 -1.18 -10.17
C CYS A 90 6.58 -1.05 -11.70
N GLY A 91 7.53 -1.73 -12.36
CA GLY A 91 7.69 -1.74 -13.82
C GLY A 91 6.90 -2.84 -14.54
N LEU A 92 6.26 -3.78 -13.84
CA LEU A 92 5.63 -4.98 -14.44
C LEU A 92 4.68 -4.69 -15.60
N GLU A 93 3.76 -3.73 -15.42
CA GLU A 93 2.81 -3.31 -16.46
C GLU A 93 3.55 -2.66 -17.64
N SER A 94 4.51 -1.78 -17.34
CA SER A 94 5.34 -1.10 -18.32
C SER A 94 6.17 -2.07 -19.18
N VAL A 95 6.72 -3.12 -18.55
CA VAL A 95 7.47 -4.18 -19.25
C VAL A 95 6.54 -4.96 -20.18
N ALA A 96 5.32 -5.28 -19.71
CA ALA A 96 4.32 -5.96 -20.54
C ALA A 96 3.92 -5.13 -21.77
N GLU A 97 3.69 -3.82 -21.59
CA GLU A 97 3.29 -2.90 -22.68
C GLU A 97 4.34 -2.74 -23.79
N VAL A 98 5.63 -2.85 -23.45
CA VAL A 98 6.72 -2.74 -24.44
C VAL A 98 7.20 -4.08 -24.96
N THR A 99 6.64 -5.20 -24.49
CA THR A 99 6.94 -6.55 -24.96
C THR A 99 6.42 -6.75 -26.39
N ARG A 100 7.28 -7.15 -27.31
CA ARG A 100 6.93 -7.35 -28.72
C ARG A 100 6.46 -8.80 -28.97
N PRO A 101 5.70 -9.06 -30.03
CA PRO A 101 5.29 -10.41 -30.39
C PRO A 101 6.49 -11.37 -30.50
N GLY A 102 6.44 -12.47 -29.75
CA GLY A 102 7.49 -13.47 -29.68
C GLY A 102 8.57 -13.25 -28.62
N GLU A 103 8.46 -12.19 -27.81
CA GLU A 103 9.28 -11.94 -26.62
C GLU A 103 8.50 -12.29 -25.35
N ASP A 104 9.21 -12.62 -24.29
CA ASP A 104 8.68 -12.74 -22.92
C ASP A 104 9.61 -11.97 -21.95
N LEU A 105 9.54 -10.63 -22.01
CA LEU A 105 10.45 -9.78 -21.23
C LEU A 105 10.26 -9.95 -19.73
N ARG A 106 9.08 -10.33 -19.28
CA ARG A 106 8.81 -10.61 -17.86
C ARG A 106 9.65 -11.78 -17.35
N ARG A 107 9.82 -12.85 -18.17
CA ARG A 107 10.59 -14.04 -17.79
C ARG A 107 12.04 -14.03 -18.25
N GLU A 108 12.34 -13.32 -19.33
CA GLU A 108 13.67 -13.28 -19.94
C GLU A 108 14.52 -12.08 -19.49
N GLY A 109 13.86 -11.08 -18.87
CA GLY A 109 14.46 -9.80 -18.54
C GLY A 109 14.70 -8.93 -19.78
N PHE A 110 15.18 -7.71 -19.57
CA PHE A 110 15.47 -6.75 -20.63
C PHE A 110 16.72 -5.93 -20.33
N TYR A 111 17.53 -5.67 -21.34
CA TYR A 111 18.63 -4.70 -21.29
C TYR A 111 18.79 -4.00 -22.65
N ALA A 112 18.66 -2.69 -22.65
CA ALA A 112 18.96 -1.85 -23.79
C ALA A 112 20.46 -1.60 -23.90
N ALA A 113 21.12 -2.22 -24.87
CA ALA A 113 22.57 -2.09 -25.05
C ALA A 113 22.98 -0.68 -25.52
N THR A 114 22.10 0.02 -26.25
CA THR A 114 22.29 1.39 -26.72
C THR A 114 21.11 2.28 -26.31
N LEU A 115 21.20 3.60 -26.53
CA LEU A 115 20.09 4.52 -26.28
C LEU A 115 18.91 4.26 -27.23
N GLU A 116 19.20 3.82 -28.44
CA GLU A 116 18.20 3.50 -29.48
C GLU A 116 17.39 2.24 -29.13
N ASP A 117 17.94 1.35 -28.31
CA ASP A 117 17.26 0.14 -27.85
C ASP A 117 16.31 0.43 -26.67
N GLU A 118 16.40 1.60 -26.04
CA GLU A 118 15.53 1.99 -24.93
C GLU A 118 14.09 2.16 -25.41
N ARG A 119 13.14 1.46 -24.78
CA ARG A 119 11.75 1.37 -25.25
C ARG A 119 10.86 2.36 -24.55
N LYS A 120 10.26 3.30 -25.28
CA LYS A 120 9.27 4.22 -24.73
C LYS A 120 8.05 3.44 -24.24
N VAL A 121 7.67 3.67 -22.98
CA VAL A 121 6.47 3.07 -22.38
C VAL A 121 5.28 3.99 -22.64
N PRO A 122 4.19 3.48 -23.21
CA PRO A 122 2.95 4.26 -23.39
C PRO A 122 2.42 4.75 -22.03
N ASP A 123 1.92 5.96 -21.98
CA ASP A 123 1.23 6.55 -20.81
C ASP A 123 1.99 6.55 -19.47
N LEU A 124 3.22 6.02 -19.42
CA LEU A 124 4.06 6.08 -18.23
C LEU A 124 4.61 7.49 -18.05
N TYR A 125 4.53 7.97 -16.82
CA TYR A 125 5.11 9.25 -16.41
C TYR A 125 5.85 9.14 -15.08
N VAL A 126 6.73 10.11 -14.86
CA VAL A 126 7.30 10.38 -13.54
C VAL A 126 7.05 11.83 -13.13
N ASP A 127 6.72 12.05 -11.87
CA ASP A 127 6.50 13.38 -11.31
C ASP A 127 7.64 13.75 -10.35
N GLN A 128 8.30 14.87 -10.60
CA GLN A 128 9.33 15.47 -9.75
C GLN A 128 8.74 16.62 -8.93
N LEU A 129 8.88 16.57 -7.60
CA LEU A 129 8.38 17.61 -6.70
C LEU A 129 9.28 18.85 -6.74
N MET A 130 8.85 19.88 -7.49
CA MET A 130 9.62 21.10 -7.70
C MET A 130 9.50 22.09 -6.55
N LYS A 131 8.30 22.28 -6.00
CA LYS A 131 8.04 23.29 -4.98
C LYS A 131 6.93 22.86 -4.03
N ILE A 132 7.03 23.31 -2.78
CA ILE A 132 6.01 23.18 -1.75
C ILE A 132 5.62 24.57 -1.28
N GLN A 133 4.32 24.81 -1.08
CA GLN A 133 3.80 26.08 -0.58
C GLN A 133 2.70 25.83 0.45
N ASP A 134 2.83 26.39 1.66
CA ASP A 134 1.76 26.36 2.68
C ASP A 134 0.57 27.21 2.20
N VAL A 135 -0.60 26.59 2.15
CA VAL A 135 -1.89 27.23 1.76
C VAL A 135 -2.94 27.11 2.86
N THR A 136 -2.50 26.71 4.06
CA THR A 136 -3.36 26.41 5.21
C THR A 136 -4.27 27.58 5.56
N GLN A 137 -3.73 28.80 5.66
CA GLN A 137 -4.50 29.96 6.12
C GLN A 137 -5.60 30.35 5.12
N GLU A 138 -5.34 30.22 3.83
CA GLU A 138 -6.31 30.48 2.76
C GLU A 138 -7.50 29.52 2.82
N ILE A 139 -7.25 28.23 3.01
CA ILE A 139 -8.28 27.20 3.09
C ILE A 139 -9.07 27.30 4.40
N ILE A 140 -8.38 27.49 5.53
CA ILE A 140 -9.05 27.64 6.83
C ILE A 140 -9.93 28.90 6.86
N ALA A 141 -9.49 30.00 6.24
CA ALA A 141 -10.29 31.20 6.14
C ALA A 141 -11.61 30.97 5.38
N ALA A 142 -11.56 30.22 4.26
CA ALA A 142 -12.74 29.84 3.51
C ALA A 142 -13.71 28.96 4.35
N MET A 143 -13.17 27.98 5.09
CA MET A 143 -13.96 27.10 5.95
C MET A 143 -14.65 27.84 7.11
N ARG A 144 -13.98 28.82 7.71
CA ARG A 144 -14.53 29.61 8.85
C ARG A 144 -15.72 30.49 8.47
N ALA A 145 -15.90 30.80 7.19
CA ALA A 145 -17.03 31.58 6.71
C ALA A 145 -18.33 30.75 6.59
N ALA A 146 -18.26 29.43 6.77
CA ALA A 146 -19.41 28.53 6.66
C ALA A 146 -20.23 28.46 7.96
N GLU A 147 -21.53 28.23 7.83
CA GLU A 147 -22.46 28.17 8.96
C GLU A 147 -22.51 26.78 9.63
N ASP A 148 -22.19 25.73 8.87
CA ASP A 148 -22.19 24.35 9.35
C ASP A 148 -21.02 23.53 8.76
N ALA A 149 -20.89 22.27 9.20
CA ALA A 149 -19.79 21.38 8.79
C ALA A 149 -19.87 20.98 7.30
N GLU A 150 -21.07 20.83 6.74
CA GLU A 150 -21.25 20.46 5.34
C GLU A 150 -20.80 21.61 4.42
N GLN A 151 -21.23 22.82 4.74
CA GLN A 151 -20.82 24.04 4.06
C GLN A 151 -19.31 24.29 4.22
N ALA A 152 -18.73 24.01 5.39
CA ALA A 152 -17.29 24.12 5.62
C ALA A 152 -16.49 23.16 4.73
N PHE A 153 -16.95 21.91 4.55
CA PHE A 153 -16.31 20.97 3.63
C PHE A 153 -16.45 21.41 2.18
N ALA A 154 -17.62 21.89 1.77
CA ALA A 154 -17.82 22.42 0.42
C ALA A 154 -16.94 23.66 0.15
N ALA A 155 -16.79 24.56 1.12
CA ALA A 155 -15.93 25.73 1.03
C ALA A 155 -14.43 25.32 0.93
N ARG A 156 -14.01 24.31 1.70
CA ARG A 156 -12.67 23.71 1.61
C ARG A 156 -12.40 23.19 0.21
N ASP A 157 -13.29 22.36 -0.31
CA ASP A 157 -13.10 21.70 -1.62
C ASP A 157 -13.07 22.74 -2.75
N LYS A 158 -13.88 23.78 -2.64
CA LYS A 158 -13.84 24.93 -3.57
C LYS A 158 -12.53 25.69 -3.48
N ALA A 159 -12.04 26.00 -2.29
CA ALA A 159 -10.77 26.70 -2.09
C ALA A 159 -9.60 25.86 -2.64
N ILE A 160 -9.60 24.54 -2.38
CA ILE A 160 -8.60 23.61 -2.95
C ILE A 160 -8.62 23.65 -4.47
N ALA A 161 -9.81 23.59 -5.10
CA ALA A 161 -9.93 23.64 -6.56
C ALA A 161 -9.44 24.99 -7.15
N GLU A 162 -9.73 26.11 -6.49
CA GLU A 162 -9.27 27.45 -6.90
C GLU A 162 -7.75 27.59 -6.78
N ILE A 163 -7.14 27.11 -5.68
CA ILE A 163 -5.70 27.10 -5.47
C ILE A 163 -5.01 26.20 -6.51
N THR A 164 -5.52 24.97 -6.71
CA THR A 164 -5.01 24.04 -7.72
C THR A 164 -5.01 24.68 -9.10
N LYS A 165 -6.13 25.28 -9.51
CA LYS A 165 -6.23 25.96 -10.80
C LYS A 165 -5.26 27.14 -10.92
N ARG A 166 -5.10 27.95 -9.87
CA ARG A 166 -4.23 29.13 -9.86
C ARG A 166 -2.74 28.79 -9.94
N LEU A 167 -2.32 27.68 -9.30
CA LEU A 167 -0.92 27.30 -9.20
C LEU A 167 -0.48 26.30 -10.28
N THR A 168 -1.41 25.67 -10.99
CA THR A 168 -1.11 24.87 -12.18
C THR A 168 -0.73 25.78 -13.34
N THR A 169 0.38 25.45 -13.99
CA THR A 169 0.90 26.12 -15.21
C THR A 169 1.13 25.08 -16.31
N ASP A 170 1.62 25.50 -17.48
CA ASP A 170 1.97 24.56 -18.56
C ASP A 170 3.08 23.57 -18.11
N ASP A 171 4.01 24.02 -17.25
CA ASP A 171 5.15 23.23 -16.79
C ASP A 171 4.91 22.51 -15.44
N LEU A 172 3.98 23.00 -14.63
CA LEU A 172 3.78 22.52 -13.25
C LEU A 172 2.33 22.15 -12.97
N ARG A 173 2.13 20.96 -12.45
CA ARG A 173 0.85 20.46 -11.92
C ARG A 173 0.80 20.71 -10.42
N CYS A 174 -0.30 21.28 -9.95
CA CYS A 174 -0.52 21.50 -8.52
C CYS A 174 -1.44 20.44 -7.93
N GLU A 175 -1.03 19.91 -6.79
CA GLU A 175 -1.84 19.05 -5.92
C GLU A 175 -1.87 19.67 -4.52
N VAL A 176 -3.06 19.92 -3.96
CA VAL A 176 -3.18 20.38 -2.57
C VAL A 176 -3.30 19.17 -1.65
N VAL A 177 -2.29 19.00 -0.81
CA VAL A 177 -2.17 17.90 0.14
C VAL A 177 -2.74 18.31 1.49
N THR A 178 -3.56 17.41 2.06
CA THR A 178 -4.15 17.59 3.40
C THR A 178 -3.33 16.80 4.43
N PHE A 179 -2.84 17.48 5.46
CA PHE A 179 -2.11 16.89 6.57
C PHE A 179 -2.87 17.00 7.88
N PHE A 180 -2.54 16.13 8.85
CA PHE A 180 -3.13 16.11 10.18
C PHE A 180 -4.68 16.15 10.13
N ASN A 181 -5.24 15.29 9.26
CA ASN A 181 -6.70 15.17 9.08
C ASN A 181 -7.43 16.50 8.78
N GLY A 182 -6.76 17.48 8.16
CA GLY A 182 -7.35 18.78 7.78
C GLY A 182 -6.86 19.98 8.61
N ALA A 183 -5.93 19.78 9.56
CA ALA A 183 -5.34 20.90 10.31
C ALA A 183 -4.32 21.70 9.48
N ARG A 184 -3.76 21.11 8.42
CA ARG A 184 -2.74 21.72 7.54
C ARG A 184 -2.97 21.37 6.08
N PHE A 185 -2.59 22.30 5.20
CA PHE A 185 -2.69 22.13 3.75
C PHE A 185 -1.46 22.72 3.06
N SER A 186 -0.85 21.93 2.17
CA SER A 186 0.29 22.37 1.36
C SER A 186 0.01 22.13 -0.12
N ALA A 187 0.32 23.09 -0.97
CA ALA A 187 0.31 22.94 -2.42
C ALA A 187 1.66 22.36 -2.86
N TYR A 188 1.63 21.17 -3.44
CA TYR A 188 2.78 20.48 -4.01
C TYR A 188 2.75 20.67 -5.52
N LEU A 189 3.83 21.24 -6.08
CA LEU A 189 3.95 21.54 -7.49
C LEU A 189 4.93 20.57 -8.13
N TYR A 190 4.44 19.77 -9.07
CA TYR A 190 5.18 18.72 -9.75
C TYR A 190 5.47 19.10 -11.21
N LYS A 191 6.70 18.83 -11.65
CA LYS A 191 7.03 18.71 -13.06
C LYS A 191 6.81 17.27 -13.50
N ARG A 192 6.03 17.06 -14.57
CA ARG A 192 5.78 15.74 -15.15
C ARG A 192 6.65 15.52 -16.35
N PHE A 193 7.19 14.30 -16.47
CA PHE A 193 7.90 13.83 -17.64
C PHE A 193 7.15 12.62 -18.21
N ASP A 194 6.74 12.70 -19.47
CA ASP A 194 5.89 11.70 -20.16
C ASP A 194 6.67 10.87 -21.20
N ASP A 195 7.94 11.16 -21.48
CA ASP A 195 8.81 10.30 -22.27
C ASP A 195 9.73 9.53 -21.34
N VAL A 196 9.20 8.40 -20.85
CA VAL A 196 9.91 7.47 -19.95
C VAL A 196 10.14 6.18 -20.70
N ARG A 197 11.41 5.70 -20.73
CA ARG A 197 11.80 4.54 -21.51
C ARG A 197 12.40 3.46 -20.63
N LEU A 198 12.04 2.19 -20.91
CA LEU A 198 12.63 1.02 -20.26
C LEU A 198 14.07 0.86 -20.71
N VAL A 199 15.00 0.76 -19.75
CA VAL A 199 16.44 0.58 -19.96
C VAL A 199 16.90 -0.81 -19.54
N PHE A 200 16.39 -1.28 -18.39
CA PHE A 200 16.70 -2.57 -17.80
C PHE A 200 15.54 -3.09 -16.98
N SER A 201 15.28 -4.39 -17.11
CA SER A 201 14.36 -5.12 -16.23
C SER A 201 14.95 -6.49 -15.92
N SER A 202 14.86 -6.89 -14.65
CA SER A 202 15.27 -8.24 -14.23
C SER A 202 14.24 -9.28 -14.65
N GLU A 203 14.51 -10.56 -14.42
CA GLU A 203 13.55 -11.63 -14.66
C GLU A 203 12.62 -11.81 -13.46
N LEU A 204 11.34 -12.15 -13.70
CA LEU A 204 10.34 -12.43 -12.68
C LEU A 204 10.86 -13.37 -11.59
N ASN A 205 11.47 -14.51 -11.97
CA ASN A 205 11.95 -15.52 -11.05
C ASN A 205 13.16 -15.07 -10.22
N PHE A 206 13.80 -13.97 -10.58
CA PHE A 206 14.89 -13.38 -9.81
C PHE A 206 14.42 -12.20 -8.97
N ALA A 207 13.53 -11.38 -9.52
CA ALA A 207 12.88 -10.30 -8.77
C ALA A 207 12.01 -10.81 -7.61
N PHE A 208 11.28 -11.91 -7.83
CA PHE A 208 10.42 -12.58 -6.84
C PHE A 208 10.94 -13.97 -6.45
N PHE A 209 12.25 -14.13 -6.29
CA PHE A 209 12.80 -15.39 -5.83
C PHE A 209 12.22 -15.79 -4.47
N GLY A 210 11.67 -17.00 -4.38
CA GLY A 210 10.86 -17.46 -3.25
C GLY A 210 9.34 -17.32 -3.46
N GLY A 211 8.89 -16.57 -4.48
CA GLY A 211 7.48 -16.39 -4.81
C GLY A 211 6.63 -15.94 -3.62
N ILE A 212 5.41 -16.45 -3.51
CA ILE A 212 4.49 -16.10 -2.42
C ILE A 212 5.00 -16.54 -1.03
N TYR A 213 5.92 -17.51 -0.93
CA TYR A 213 6.45 -17.97 0.36
C TYR A 213 7.36 -16.93 1.02
N ASP A 214 7.95 -16.02 0.24
CA ASP A 214 8.87 -14.99 0.72
C ASP A 214 8.26 -13.58 0.77
N PHE A 215 6.97 -13.40 0.45
CA PHE A 215 6.32 -12.11 0.64
C PHE A 215 6.39 -11.69 2.11
N TRP A 216 6.80 -10.43 2.35
CA TRP A 216 6.96 -9.87 3.70
C TRP A 216 7.85 -10.71 4.63
N ALA A 217 8.69 -11.59 4.08
CA ALA A 217 9.60 -12.43 4.86
C ALA A 217 11.02 -11.85 4.87
N TYR A 218 11.76 -12.16 5.93
CA TYR A 218 13.20 -11.93 6.01
C TYR A 218 13.84 -13.04 6.87
N PRO A 219 15.00 -13.62 6.51
CA PRO A 219 15.93 -13.24 5.41
C PRO A 219 15.33 -13.36 4.00
N ARG A 220 15.65 -12.40 3.12
CA ARG A 220 15.12 -12.27 1.76
C ARG A 220 16.25 -12.36 0.73
N TYR A 221 15.93 -12.86 -0.48
CA TYR A 221 16.87 -13.02 -1.59
C TYR A 221 16.22 -12.61 -2.92
N SER A 222 15.77 -11.37 -3.02
CA SER A 222 15.04 -10.83 -4.18
C SER A 222 15.85 -9.73 -4.86
N PHE A 223 15.85 -9.72 -6.19
CA PHE A 223 16.47 -8.66 -6.98
C PHE A 223 15.40 -7.81 -7.66
N ASP A 224 14.57 -7.18 -6.86
CA ASP A 224 13.43 -6.37 -7.30
C ASP A 224 13.89 -4.98 -7.76
N CYS A 225 14.47 -4.90 -8.98
CA CYS A 225 15.12 -3.71 -9.53
C CYS A 225 14.88 -3.59 -11.03
N ASP A 226 14.33 -2.44 -11.44
CA ASP A 226 14.20 -1.99 -12.83
C ASP A 226 14.86 -0.62 -13.01
N MET A 227 15.27 -0.31 -14.23
CA MET A 227 15.76 1.00 -14.59
C MET A 227 15.06 1.53 -15.84
N PHE A 228 14.70 2.80 -15.76
CA PHE A 228 14.11 3.58 -16.85
C PHE A 228 14.98 4.80 -17.14
N ARG A 229 14.62 5.55 -18.17
CA ARG A 229 15.24 6.85 -18.46
C ARG A 229 14.18 7.85 -18.88
N VAL A 230 14.29 9.04 -18.33
CA VAL A 230 13.52 10.21 -18.78
C VAL A 230 14.19 10.82 -20.00
N TYR A 231 13.39 11.12 -21.00
CA TYR A 231 13.78 11.88 -22.18
C TYR A 231 13.07 13.23 -22.20
N ASP A 232 13.77 14.23 -22.70
CA ASP A 232 13.26 15.58 -22.95
C ASP A 232 13.65 15.98 -24.37
N ASP A 233 12.68 16.41 -25.20
CA ASP A 233 12.89 16.69 -26.62
C ASP A 233 13.62 15.57 -27.39
N GLY A 234 13.28 14.30 -27.08
CA GLY A 234 13.85 13.13 -27.75
C GLY A 234 15.30 12.79 -27.36
N LYS A 235 15.85 13.42 -26.32
CA LYS A 235 17.20 13.17 -25.80
C LYS A 235 17.11 12.80 -24.30
N PRO A 236 18.09 12.00 -23.78
CA PRO A 236 18.21 11.79 -22.35
C PRO A 236 18.18 13.12 -21.58
N LEU A 237 17.32 13.20 -20.57
CA LEU A 237 17.20 14.38 -19.70
C LEU A 237 18.56 14.69 -19.04
N LYS A 238 18.96 15.96 -19.02
CA LYS A 238 20.08 16.41 -18.19
C LYS A 238 19.55 16.99 -16.88
N THR A 239 19.98 16.44 -15.75
CA THR A 239 19.58 16.89 -14.43
C THR A 239 20.78 17.07 -13.50
N GLU A 240 20.73 18.13 -12.67
CA GLU A 240 21.71 18.37 -11.61
C GLU A 240 21.32 17.64 -10.31
N HIS A 241 20.03 17.25 -10.19
CA HIS A 241 19.47 16.57 -9.02
C HIS A 241 19.34 15.08 -9.28
N TYR A 242 20.23 14.31 -8.68
CA TYR A 242 20.25 12.84 -8.71
C TYR A 242 21.02 12.32 -7.51
N TYR A 243 20.71 11.12 -7.05
CA TYR A 243 21.52 10.44 -6.05
C TYR A 243 22.73 9.80 -6.70
N SER A 244 23.92 10.15 -6.23
CA SER A 244 25.13 9.45 -6.63
C SER A 244 25.17 8.05 -6.02
N TRP A 245 26.07 7.18 -6.46
CA TRP A 245 26.12 5.78 -6.02
C TRP A 245 27.23 5.56 -5.01
N SER A 246 26.91 4.94 -3.86
CA SER A 246 27.88 4.58 -2.83
C SER A 246 28.88 3.53 -3.34
N ARG A 247 30.14 3.65 -2.89
CA ARG A 247 31.18 2.66 -3.21
C ARG A 247 31.22 1.48 -2.25
N GLY A 248 30.52 1.52 -1.15
CA GLY A 248 30.58 0.48 -0.12
C GLY A 248 29.21 0.04 0.35
N GLY A 249 28.15 0.58 -0.27
CA GLY A 249 26.77 0.28 0.08
C GLY A 249 26.43 0.58 1.52
N ALA A 250 25.41 -0.11 2.05
CA ALA A 250 24.95 -0.02 3.43
C ALA A 250 25.75 -0.99 4.32
N LYS A 251 26.13 -0.53 5.51
CA LYS A 251 26.80 -1.37 6.52
C LYS A 251 25.99 -1.37 7.81
N GLU A 252 26.16 -2.41 8.61
CA GLU A 252 25.55 -2.50 9.93
C GLU A 252 25.88 -1.26 10.78
N ASN A 253 24.86 -0.71 11.43
CA ASN A 253 24.86 0.53 12.21
C ASN A 253 24.97 1.84 11.40
N ASP A 254 25.02 1.80 10.07
CA ASP A 254 24.97 3.02 9.28
C ASP A 254 23.58 3.67 9.39
N PRO A 255 23.51 5.00 9.60
CA PRO A 255 22.26 5.74 9.44
C PRO A 255 21.92 5.86 7.95
N VAL A 256 20.65 5.55 7.65
CA VAL A 256 20.12 5.59 6.29
C VAL A 256 18.78 6.30 6.24
N PHE A 257 18.43 6.82 5.07
CA PHE A 257 17.20 7.56 4.82
C PHE A 257 16.50 6.97 3.61
N VAL A 258 15.22 6.61 3.77
CA VAL A 258 14.34 6.24 2.63
C VAL A 258 13.62 7.50 2.17
N VAL A 259 13.69 7.79 0.87
CA VAL A 259 13.05 8.97 0.28
C VAL A 259 12.09 8.53 -0.80
N GLY A 260 10.80 8.70 -0.53
CA GLY A 260 9.75 8.24 -1.46
C GLY A 260 8.35 8.64 -1.04
N ASN A 261 7.36 8.03 -1.69
CA ASN A 261 5.96 8.41 -1.58
C ASN A 261 5.15 7.30 -0.88
N PRO A 262 5.17 7.22 0.48
CA PRO A 262 4.38 6.23 1.21
C PRO A 262 2.89 6.42 0.96
N GLY A 263 2.16 5.34 0.73
CA GLY A 263 0.75 5.33 0.38
C GLY A 263 -0.13 5.92 1.46
N ARG A 264 -0.69 5.12 2.35
CA ARG A 264 -1.58 5.61 3.41
C ARG A 264 -1.34 4.90 4.73
N THR A 265 -1.22 5.70 5.80
CA THR A 265 -1.26 5.24 7.19
C THR A 265 -2.52 5.75 7.89
N ASN A 266 -2.86 5.16 9.04
CA ASN A 266 -3.92 5.61 9.93
C ASN A 266 -3.37 5.60 11.37
N ARG A 267 -2.38 6.44 11.64
CA ARG A 267 -1.69 6.55 12.93
C ARG A 267 -2.25 7.64 13.81
N LEU A 268 -2.87 8.65 13.19
CA LEU A 268 -3.47 9.77 13.92
C LEU A 268 -4.93 9.48 14.33
N VAL A 269 -5.20 8.24 14.73
CA VAL A 269 -6.50 7.74 15.19
C VAL A 269 -6.43 7.30 16.65
N THR A 270 -7.60 7.18 17.32
CA THR A 270 -7.66 6.73 18.70
C THR A 270 -7.57 5.20 18.82
N ALA A 271 -7.24 4.71 20.03
CA ALA A 271 -7.25 3.29 20.33
C ALA A 271 -8.64 2.65 20.14
N ASP A 272 -9.74 3.38 20.43
CA ASP A 272 -11.11 2.93 20.18
C ASP A 272 -11.40 2.70 18.68
N MET A 273 -10.87 3.56 17.80
CA MET A 273 -10.99 3.39 16.34
C MET A 273 -10.19 2.16 15.87
N LEU A 274 -8.98 1.96 16.38
CA LEU A 274 -8.19 0.76 16.07
C LEU A 274 -8.82 -0.53 16.60
N ALA A 275 -9.51 -0.48 17.75
CA ALA A 275 -10.27 -1.61 18.25
C ALA A 275 -11.44 -2.00 17.32
N TYR A 276 -12.09 -1.03 16.66
CA TYR A 276 -13.08 -1.33 15.63
C TYR A 276 -12.42 -1.98 14.38
N GLU A 277 -11.27 -1.45 13.92
CA GLU A 277 -10.50 -2.07 12.83
C GLU A 277 -10.11 -3.53 13.15
N ARG A 278 -9.60 -3.79 14.37
CA ARG A 278 -9.20 -5.12 14.85
C ARG A 278 -10.36 -6.11 14.89
N ASP A 279 -11.51 -5.67 15.43
CA ASP A 279 -12.60 -6.56 15.81
C ASP A 279 -13.63 -6.76 14.71
N ALA A 280 -13.80 -5.80 13.81
CA ALA A 280 -14.85 -5.80 12.79
C ALA A 280 -14.33 -5.66 11.36
N ASN A 281 -13.63 -4.59 11.01
CA ASN A 281 -13.30 -4.30 9.62
C ASN A 281 -12.23 -5.25 9.07
N MET A 282 -11.07 -5.32 9.73
CA MET A 282 -9.91 -6.07 9.23
C MET A 282 -10.14 -7.59 9.11
N PRO A 283 -10.82 -8.28 10.07
CA PRO A 283 -11.14 -9.70 9.93
C PRO A 283 -11.96 -10.00 8.68
N ASN A 284 -12.90 -9.13 8.32
CA ASN A 284 -13.73 -9.30 7.13
C ASN A 284 -12.93 -9.09 5.84
N LEU A 285 -12.05 -8.07 5.81
CA LEU A 285 -11.17 -7.83 4.66
C LEU A 285 -10.21 -9.01 4.44
N VAL A 286 -9.53 -9.46 5.49
CA VAL A 286 -8.63 -10.63 5.41
C VAL A 286 -9.36 -11.85 4.86
N GLN A 287 -10.56 -12.14 5.36
CA GLN A 287 -11.32 -13.29 4.88
C GLN A 287 -11.71 -13.16 3.41
N MET A 288 -12.13 -11.96 2.97
CA MET A 288 -12.54 -11.74 1.58
C MET A 288 -11.38 -11.92 0.60
N VAL A 289 -10.20 -11.36 0.92
CA VAL A 289 -9.02 -11.52 0.04
C VAL A 289 -8.48 -12.94 0.08
N THR A 290 -8.54 -13.63 1.24
CA THR A 290 -8.18 -15.06 1.36
C THR A 290 -9.11 -15.93 0.51
N ASP A 291 -10.42 -15.72 0.59
CA ASP A 291 -11.40 -16.45 -0.24
C ASP A 291 -11.08 -16.28 -1.74
N ARG A 292 -10.77 -15.07 -2.20
CA ARG A 292 -10.44 -14.81 -3.61
C ARG A 292 -9.11 -15.42 -4.03
N LYS A 293 -8.08 -15.32 -3.20
CA LYS A 293 -6.78 -15.98 -3.40
C LYS A 293 -6.97 -17.48 -3.64
N GLU A 294 -7.66 -18.15 -2.72
CA GLU A 294 -7.89 -19.60 -2.81
C GLU A 294 -8.69 -20.02 -4.06
N VAL A 295 -9.64 -19.18 -4.51
CA VAL A 295 -10.36 -19.42 -5.78
C VAL A 295 -9.40 -19.32 -6.96
N LEU A 296 -8.60 -18.26 -7.06
CA LEU A 296 -7.65 -18.05 -8.16
C LEU A 296 -6.57 -19.15 -8.20
N GLU A 297 -5.95 -19.47 -7.06
CA GLU A 297 -4.94 -20.53 -6.97
C GLU A 297 -5.52 -21.89 -7.37
N THR A 298 -6.77 -22.19 -6.98
CA THR A 298 -7.46 -23.44 -7.37
C THR A 298 -7.75 -23.44 -8.86
N TRP A 299 -8.21 -22.32 -9.40
CA TRP A 299 -8.51 -22.19 -10.83
C TRP A 299 -7.25 -22.36 -11.69
N ILE A 300 -6.17 -21.64 -11.39
CA ILE A 300 -4.91 -21.72 -12.12
C ILE A 300 -4.30 -23.14 -12.04
N ARG A 301 -4.44 -23.80 -10.89
CA ARG A 301 -3.97 -25.20 -10.76
C ARG A 301 -4.73 -26.16 -11.68
N GLN A 302 -6.01 -25.89 -11.93
CA GLN A 302 -6.86 -26.68 -12.83
C GLN A 302 -6.71 -26.27 -14.29
N HIS A 303 -6.34 -25.02 -14.56
CA HIS A 303 -6.21 -24.38 -15.87
C HIS A 303 -4.87 -23.64 -15.99
N PRO A 304 -3.73 -24.37 -15.96
CA PRO A 304 -2.41 -23.73 -15.94
C PRO A 304 -2.11 -22.89 -17.19
N GLU A 305 -2.80 -23.17 -18.32
CA GLU A 305 -2.74 -22.38 -19.56
C GLU A 305 -3.33 -20.97 -19.41
N GLU A 306 -4.14 -20.72 -18.39
CA GLU A 306 -4.72 -19.41 -18.10
C GLU A 306 -3.88 -18.61 -17.07
N GLY A 307 -2.80 -19.18 -16.55
CA GLY A 307 -2.01 -18.58 -15.47
C GLY A 307 -1.58 -17.14 -15.76
N ASP A 308 -1.09 -16.87 -16.95
CA ASP A 308 -0.64 -15.54 -17.35
C ASP A 308 -1.79 -14.51 -17.39
N ALA A 309 -3.01 -14.94 -17.74
CA ALA A 309 -4.18 -14.06 -17.75
C ALA A 309 -4.64 -13.64 -16.34
N TRP A 310 -4.38 -14.45 -15.33
CA TRP A 310 -4.74 -14.19 -13.93
C TRP A 310 -3.58 -13.69 -13.07
N PHE A 311 -2.38 -13.54 -13.65
CA PHE A 311 -1.18 -13.19 -12.91
C PHE A 311 -1.34 -11.87 -12.12
N ASP A 312 -1.76 -10.80 -12.78
CA ASP A 312 -1.83 -9.47 -12.18
C ASP A 312 -2.88 -9.42 -11.05
N GLU A 313 -4.02 -10.08 -11.24
CA GLU A 313 -5.03 -10.19 -10.19
C GLU A 313 -4.53 -11.04 -9.01
N LEU A 314 -3.92 -12.19 -9.27
CA LEU A 314 -3.39 -13.06 -8.22
C LEU A 314 -2.29 -12.35 -7.42
N PHE A 315 -1.37 -11.65 -8.11
CA PHE A 315 -0.31 -10.85 -7.47
C PHE A 315 -0.89 -9.80 -6.53
N GLY A 316 -1.86 -9.00 -7.00
CA GLY A 316 -2.52 -7.98 -6.19
C GLY A 316 -3.26 -8.57 -4.99
N ILE A 317 -3.94 -9.70 -5.16
CA ILE A 317 -4.69 -10.40 -4.09
C ILE A 317 -3.75 -11.01 -3.05
N VAL A 318 -2.65 -11.63 -3.46
CA VAL A 318 -1.65 -12.21 -2.54
C VAL A 318 -1.05 -11.09 -1.69
N ASN A 319 -0.59 -10.01 -2.32
CA ASN A 319 -0.04 -8.86 -1.61
C ASN A 319 -1.07 -8.24 -0.62
N ALA A 320 -2.32 -8.07 -1.04
CA ALA A 320 -3.37 -7.56 -0.18
C ALA A 320 -3.68 -8.50 1.00
N GLN A 321 -3.70 -9.80 0.76
CA GLN A 321 -3.99 -10.80 1.79
C GLN A 321 -2.91 -10.78 2.87
N GLU A 322 -1.63 -10.82 2.48
CA GLU A 322 -0.51 -10.77 3.43
C GLU A 322 -0.50 -9.42 4.20
N ALA A 323 -0.67 -8.30 3.48
CA ALA A 323 -0.70 -6.97 4.10
C ALA A 323 -1.84 -6.84 5.14
N TYR A 324 -3.04 -7.28 4.82
CA TYR A 324 -4.17 -7.19 5.75
C TYR A 324 -4.05 -8.19 6.90
N ALA A 325 -3.56 -9.40 6.64
CA ALA A 325 -3.31 -10.40 7.69
C ALA A 325 -2.25 -9.92 8.69
N GLY A 326 -1.13 -9.39 8.21
CA GLY A 326 -0.07 -8.85 9.06
C GLY A 326 -0.54 -7.63 9.87
N ARG A 327 -1.33 -6.72 9.26
CA ARG A 327 -1.97 -5.61 10.01
C ARG A 327 -2.89 -6.12 11.11
N LEU A 328 -3.68 -7.15 10.84
CA LEU A 328 -4.56 -7.75 11.84
C LEU A 328 -3.79 -8.43 12.98
N ILE A 329 -2.68 -9.10 12.66
CA ILE A 329 -1.76 -9.67 13.68
C ILE A 329 -1.24 -8.54 14.58
N GLY A 330 -0.77 -7.43 13.99
CA GLY A 330 -0.30 -6.27 14.73
C GLY A 330 -1.39 -5.62 15.60
N LEU A 331 -2.61 -5.49 15.11
CA LEU A 331 -3.75 -4.97 15.90
C LEU A 331 -4.16 -5.92 17.03
N ARG A 332 -3.81 -7.21 16.95
CA ARG A 332 -4.06 -8.22 18.00
C ARG A 332 -2.90 -8.38 18.99
N ASP A 333 -1.77 -7.70 18.74
CA ASP A 333 -0.67 -7.62 19.71
C ASP A 333 -1.04 -6.65 20.84
N ASP A 334 -1.20 -7.21 22.06
CA ASP A 334 -1.61 -6.44 23.23
C ASP A 334 -0.58 -5.34 23.60
N GLU A 335 0.72 -5.56 23.35
CA GLU A 335 1.75 -4.57 23.65
C GLU A 335 1.70 -3.39 22.66
N LEU A 336 1.45 -3.66 21.37
CA LEU A 336 1.26 -2.61 20.38
C LEU A 336 0.00 -1.78 20.69
N MET A 337 -1.10 -2.43 21.02
CA MET A 337 -2.33 -1.74 21.40
C MET A 337 -2.17 -0.95 22.71
N ALA A 338 -1.41 -1.47 23.70
CA ALA A 338 -1.10 -0.75 24.92
C ALA A 338 -0.25 0.52 24.63
N LYS A 339 0.72 0.47 23.70
CA LYS A 339 1.48 1.63 23.26
C LYS A 339 0.56 2.70 22.64
N ARG A 340 -0.40 2.31 21.80
CA ARG A 340 -1.40 3.24 21.25
C ARG A 340 -2.26 3.86 22.34
N GLN A 341 -2.71 3.05 23.30
CA GLN A 341 -3.48 3.56 24.45
C GLN A 341 -2.64 4.56 25.28
N ALA A 342 -1.36 4.27 25.50
CA ALA A 342 -0.47 5.19 26.21
C ALA A 342 -0.32 6.53 25.48
N PHE A 343 -0.24 6.53 24.13
CA PHE A 343 -0.27 7.76 23.35
C PHE A 343 -1.58 8.53 23.53
N ASP A 344 -2.72 7.85 23.45
CA ASP A 344 -4.05 8.48 23.65
C ASP A 344 -4.16 9.12 25.05
N ASP A 345 -3.68 8.43 26.08
CA ASP A 345 -3.74 8.93 27.47
C ASP A 345 -2.80 10.11 27.68
N ALA A 346 -1.59 10.08 27.11
CA ALA A 346 -0.65 11.20 27.12
C ALA A 346 -1.22 12.41 26.38
N PHE A 347 -1.79 12.20 25.19
CA PHE A 347 -2.44 13.25 24.40
C PHE A 347 -3.63 13.87 25.15
N ARG A 348 -4.51 13.05 25.70
CA ARG A 348 -5.65 13.52 26.50
C ARG A 348 -5.21 14.29 27.72
N THR A 349 -4.12 13.90 28.38
CA THR A 349 -3.54 14.60 29.52
C THR A 349 -2.97 15.96 29.11
N ALA A 350 -2.21 16.01 28.00
CA ALA A 350 -1.69 17.26 27.46
C ALA A 350 -2.81 18.25 27.09
N LEU A 351 -3.88 17.73 26.48
CA LEU A 351 -5.05 18.53 26.13
C LEU A 351 -5.77 19.08 27.37
N LYS A 352 -5.92 18.28 28.44
CA LYS A 352 -6.51 18.72 29.71
C LYS A 352 -5.73 19.86 30.39
N ASN A 353 -4.41 19.89 30.23
CA ASN A 353 -3.58 20.94 30.78
C ASN A 353 -3.75 22.28 30.06
N ASN A 354 -4.43 22.31 28.91
CA ASN A 354 -4.84 23.51 28.20
C ASN A 354 -6.38 23.66 28.28
N SER A 355 -6.89 24.48 29.17
CA SER A 355 -8.34 24.62 29.43
C SER A 355 -9.11 25.09 28.21
N THR A 356 -8.52 25.92 27.34
CA THR A 356 -9.15 26.39 26.10
C THR A 356 -9.35 25.23 25.13
N GLU A 357 -8.33 24.44 24.88
CA GLU A 357 -8.39 23.30 23.98
C GLU A 357 -9.24 22.16 24.57
N TRP A 358 -9.19 21.96 25.88
CA TRP A 358 -10.06 21.00 26.56
C TRP A 358 -11.55 21.34 26.40
N SER A 359 -11.91 22.60 26.47
CA SER A 359 -13.32 23.03 26.27
C SER A 359 -13.80 22.75 24.81
N ARG A 360 -12.90 22.74 23.85
CA ARG A 360 -13.22 22.49 22.42
C ARG A 360 -13.28 21.01 22.06
N TYR A 361 -12.42 20.19 22.67
CA TYR A 361 -12.15 18.83 22.21
C TYR A 361 -12.34 17.74 23.26
N GLY A 362 -12.70 18.10 24.51
CA GLY A 362 -12.80 17.14 25.62
C GLY A 362 -13.77 15.98 25.40
N ASP A 363 -14.83 16.21 24.59
CA ASP A 363 -15.86 15.21 24.29
C ASP A 363 -15.50 14.24 23.16
N LEU A 364 -14.39 14.49 22.41
CA LEU A 364 -14.00 13.70 21.23
C LEU A 364 -14.03 12.20 21.47
N TRP A 365 -13.40 11.73 22.56
CA TRP A 365 -13.33 10.29 22.86
C TRP A 365 -14.70 9.68 23.11
N SER A 366 -15.60 10.42 23.77
CA SER A 366 -16.96 9.99 24.01
C SER A 366 -17.75 9.85 22.70
N ASP A 367 -17.60 10.82 21.80
CA ASP A 367 -18.32 10.84 20.52
C ASP A 367 -17.76 9.80 19.54
N ILE A 368 -16.43 9.61 19.50
CA ILE A 368 -15.78 8.54 18.73
C ILE A 368 -16.31 7.16 19.18
N ARG A 369 -16.38 6.90 20.50
CA ARG A 369 -16.95 5.64 21.01
C ARG A 369 -18.39 5.40 20.59
N LYS A 370 -19.23 6.44 20.56
CA LYS A 370 -20.62 6.32 20.08
C LYS A 370 -20.68 5.92 18.60
N VAL A 371 -19.82 6.53 17.77
CA VAL A 371 -19.74 6.20 16.34
C VAL A 371 -19.25 4.78 16.13
N THR A 372 -18.15 4.38 16.78
CA THR A 372 -17.59 3.02 16.63
C THR A 372 -18.53 1.94 17.19
N ALA A 373 -19.32 2.25 18.25
CA ALA A 373 -20.37 1.36 18.73
C ALA A 373 -21.47 1.15 17.67
N GLY A 374 -21.97 2.24 17.08
CA GLY A 374 -22.95 2.15 15.99
C GLY A 374 -22.42 1.40 14.76
N GLN A 375 -21.14 1.54 14.43
CA GLN A 375 -20.51 0.77 13.35
C GLN A 375 -20.47 -0.74 13.65
N ARG A 376 -20.21 -1.13 14.91
CA ARG A 376 -20.24 -2.55 15.32
C ARG A 376 -21.65 -3.13 15.24
N GLU A 377 -22.69 -2.37 15.57
CA GLU A 377 -24.09 -2.82 15.51
C GLU A 377 -24.51 -3.24 14.10
N ILE A 378 -24.05 -2.51 13.07
CA ILE A 378 -24.43 -2.79 11.68
C ILE A 378 -23.46 -3.74 10.96
N ALA A 379 -22.34 -4.12 11.57
CA ALA A 379 -21.26 -4.86 10.91
C ALA A 379 -21.73 -6.22 10.33
N HIS A 380 -22.61 -6.93 11.04
CA HIS A 380 -23.13 -8.22 10.59
C HIS A 380 -23.88 -8.10 9.26
N ASP A 381 -24.79 -7.15 9.13
CA ASP A 381 -25.56 -6.95 7.91
C ASP A 381 -24.71 -6.29 6.81
N LEU A 382 -23.87 -5.33 7.17
CA LEU A 382 -23.01 -4.61 6.22
C LEU A 382 -22.00 -5.52 5.52
N TYR A 383 -21.37 -6.43 6.26
CA TYR A 383 -20.35 -7.35 5.70
C TYR A 383 -20.93 -8.69 5.32
N GLY A 384 -21.92 -9.21 6.06
CA GLY A 384 -22.54 -10.50 5.80
C GLY A 384 -23.45 -10.50 4.58
N LEU A 385 -24.16 -9.41 4.31
CA LEU A 385 -25.08 -9.29 3.16
C LEU A 385 -24.47 -8.51 1.97
N ARG A 386 -23.16 -8.37 1.93
CA ARG A 386 -22.47 -7.61 0.88
C ARG A 386 -22.70 -8.22 -0.50
N THR A 387 -23.12 -7.38 -1.46
CA THR A 387 -23.47 -7.76 -2.83
C THR A 387 -22.49 -7.28 -3.90
N ALA A 388 -21.38 -6.64 -3.56
CA ALA A 388 -20.41 -6.15 -4.51
C ALA A 388 -18.98 -6.10 -3.92
N GLY A 389 -17.98 -6.17 -4.77
CA GLY A 389 -16.54 -6.10 -4.45
C GLY A 389 -15.86 -7.47 -4.36
N PHE A 390 -14.62 -7.49 -3.86
CA PHE A 390 -13.83 -8.72 -3.75
C PHE A 390 -14.55 -9.81 -2.98
N GLY A 391 -14.41 -11.06 -3.44
CA GLY A 391 -15.01 -12.23 -2.82
C GLY A 391 -16.53 -12.30 -2.90
N VAL A 392 -17.14 -11.55 -3.82
CA VAL A 392 -18.57 -11.61 -4.17
C VAL A 392 -18.73 -12.26 -5.54
N SER A 393 -19.66 -13.20 -5.66
CA SER A 393 -20.02 -13.82 -6.93
C SER A 393 -20.48 -12.77 -7.94
N SER A 394 -20.00 -12.86 -9.18
CA SER A 394 -20.37 -11.95 -10.26
C SER A 394 -21.86 -12.04 -10.60
N TYR A 395 -22.43 -13.24 -10.52
CA TYR A 395 -23.87 -13.46 -10.71
C TYR A 395 -24.68 -12.88 -9.56
N MET A 396 -24.19 -12.99 -8.29
CA MET A 396 -24.81 -12.34 -7.13
C MET A 396 -24.81 -10.82 -7.28
N ALA A 397 -23.67 -10.25 -7.68
CA ALA A 397 -23.57 -8.81 -7.91
C ALA A 397 -24.51 -8.35 -9.04
N ARG A 398 -24.60 -9.11 -10.13
CA ARG A 398 -25.53 -8.85 -11.23
C ARG A 398 -26.99 -8.92 -10.76
N ALA A 399 -27.36 -9.94 -9.99
CA ALA A 399 -28.70 -10.07 -9.42
C ALA A 399 -29.06 -8.85 -8.57
N ALA A 400 -28.16 -8.41 -7.66
CA ALA A 400 -28.37 -7.25 -6.82
C ALA A 400 -28.51 -5.95 -7.63
N MET A 401 -27.72 -5.78 -8.69
CA MET A 401 -27.83 -4.63 -9.58
C MET A 401 -29.17 -4.61 -10.35
N ILE A 402 -29.67 -5.74 -10.81
CA ILE A 402 -30.97 -5.84 -11.50
C ILE A 402 -32.12 -5.53 -10.53
N VAL A 403 -32.12 -6.15 -9.35
CA VAL A 403 -33.12 -5.86 -8.30
C VAL A 403 -33.15 -4.36 -7.99
N ASN A 404 -32.01 -3.76 -7.71
CA ASN A 404 -31.91 -2.33 -7.42
C ASN A 404 -32.34 -1.46 -8.62
N TRP A 405 -31.93 -1.82 -9.84
CA TRP A 405 -32.33 -1.07 -11.04
C TRP A 405 -33.83 -1.06 -11.23
N ILE A 406 -34.53 -2.20 -11.06
CA ILE A 406 -35.97 -2.31 -11.18
C ILE A 406 -36.65 -1.45 -10.10
N GLU A 407 -36.21 -1.52 -8.85
CA GLU A 407 -36.72 -0.67 -7.76
C GLU A 407 -36.57 0.82 -8.05
N GLN A 408 -35.45 1.23 -8.62
CA GLN A 408 -35.21 2.62 -9.00
C GLN A 408 -36.07 3.04 -10.19
N MET A 409 -36.23 2.17 -11.20
CA MET A 409 -37.06 2.47 -12.38
C MET A 409 -38.57 2.55 -12.05
N ALA A 410 -39.01 1.97 -10.96
CA ALA A 410 -40.38 2.11 -10.45
C ALA A 410 -40.67 3.51 -9.85
N LYS A 411 -39.62 4.28 -9.53
CA LYS A 411 -39.75 5.64 -8.99
C LYS A 411 -39.81 6.69 -10.11
N PRO A 412 -40.44 7.86 -9.88
CA PRO A 412 -40.30 9.04 -10.73
C PRO A 412 -38.80 9.39 -10.92
N ASP A 413 -38.40 9.87 -12.09
CA ASP A 413 -36.98 10.11 -12.43
C ASP A 413 -36.27 11.01 -11.42
N ALA A 414 -36.93 12.07 -10.94
CA ALA A 414 -36.36 13.00 -9.97
C ALA A 414 -36.15 12.39 -8.56
N GLU A 415 -36.77 11.26 -8.25
CA GLU A 415 -36.70 10.58 -6.95
C GLU A 415 -35.68 9.40 -6.99
N ARG A 416 -35.13 9.09 -8.16
CA ARG A 416 -34.13 8.04 -8.33
C ARG A 416 -32.77 8.53 -7.82
N ASP A 417 -31.95 7.59 -7.41
CA ASP A 417 -30.53 7.89 -7.17
C ASP A 417 -29.90 8.46 -8.44
N LYS A 418 -28.96 9.42 -8.33
CA LYS A 418 -28.35 10.14 -9.47
C LYS A 418 -27.83 9.23 -10.59
N ARG A 419 -27.26 8.06 -10.23
CA ARG A 419 -26.77 7.05 -11.19
C ARG A 419 -27.87 6.37 -12.03
N PHE A 420 -29.13 6.53 -11.67
CA PHE A 420 -30.29 5.95 -12.34
C PHE A 420 -31.20 7.01 -12.98
N GLN A 421 -30.82 8.28 -12.95
CA GLN A 421 -31.61 9.37 -13.55
C GLN A 421 -31.29 9.52 -15.04
N GLY A 422 -32.31 9.86 -15.85
CA GLY A 422 -32.21 10.16 -17.25
C GLY A 422 -31.46 9.09 -18.05
N SER A 423 -30.56 9.51 -18.94
CA SER A 423 -29.77 8.63 -19.80
C SER A 423 -28.83 7.67 -19.04
N SER A 424 -28.47 7.99 -17.79
CA SER A 424 -27.64 7.11 -16.95
C SER A 424 -28.41 5.83 -16.56
N GLY A 425 -29.71 5.95 -16.23
CA GLY A 425 -30.55 4.79 -15.96
C GLY A 425 -30.72 3.87 -17.17
N ASP A 426 -30.88 4.45 -18.36
CA ASP A 426 -30.96 3.67 -19.61
C ASP A 426 -29.64 3.00 -19.97
N LEU A 427 -28.50 3.69 -19.75
CA LEU A 427 -27.17 3.10 -19.94
C LEU A 427 -26.96 1.91 -19.00
N MET A 428 -27.36 2.05 -17.74
CA MET A 428 -27.28 0.97 -16.75
C MET A 428 -28.12 -0.24 -17.20
N GLY A 429 -29.32 -0.03 -17.68
CA GLY A 429 -30.15 -1.12 -18.24
C GLY A 429 -29.45 -1.88 -19.39
N ARG A 430 -28.79 -1.14 -20.31
CA ARG A 430 -28.01 -1.77 -21.39
C ARG A 430 -26.80 -2.56 -20.88
N ILE A 431 -26.10 -2.08 -19.83
CA ILE A 431 -24.99 -2.81 -19.22
C ILE A 431 -25.49 -4.09 -18.55
N LEU A 432 -26.61 -4.03 -17.84
CA LEU A 432 -27.21 -5.18 -17.17
C LEU A 432 -27.69 -6.27 -18.15
N GLY A 433 -28.09 -5.88 -19.37
CA GLY A 433 -28.47 -6.80 -20.42
C GLY A 433 -27.33 -7.61 -21.05
N LYS A 434 -26.05 -7.25 -20.78
CA LYS A 434 -24.91 -8.01 -21.27
C LYS A 434 -24.68 -9.28 -20.43
N PRO A 435 -24.12 -10.35 -20.99
CA PRO A 435 -23.73 -11.54 -20.23
C PRO A 435 -22.76 -11.22 -19.10
N VAL A 436 -22.72 -12.09 -18.10
CA VAL A 436 -21.70 -12.05 -17.05
C VAL A 436 -20.40 -12.65 -17.62
N GLU A 437 -19.34 -11.88 -17.63
CA GLU A 437 -18.03 -12.26 -18.18
C GLU A 437 -17.18 -12.97 -17.10
N VAL A 438 -17.60 -14.15 -16.68
CA VAL A 438 -16.83 -15.02 -15.77
C VAL A 438 -17.17 -16.49 -16.04
N ALA A 439 -16.17 -17.38 -15.91
CA ALA A 439 -16.42 -18.80 -15.99
C ALA A 439 -17.38 -19.23 -14.87
N LEU A 440 -18.47 -19.90 -15.23
CA LEU A 440 -19.52 -20.30 -14.29
C LEU A 440 -18.95 -21.15 -13.14
N GLU A 441 -17.99 -22.05 -13.42
CA GLU A 441 -17.40 -22.92 -12.41
C GLU A 441 -16.52 -22.11 -11.44
N MET A 442 -15.76 -21.09 -11.90
CA MET A 442 -15.03 -20.17 -11.03
C MET A 442 -16.00 -19.39 -10.13
N ASP A 443 -17.13 -18.92 -10.69
CA ASP A 443 -18.10 -18.16 -9.90
C ASP A 443 -18.86 -19.04 -8.89
N LYS A 444 -19.08 -20.34 -9.18
CA LYS A 444 -19.59 -21.31 -8.19
C LYS A 444 -18.64 -21.42 -6.99
N MET A 445 -17.33 -21.50 -7.22
CA MET A 445 -16.34 -21.51 -6.12
C MET A 445 -16.41 -20.21 -5.32
N THR A 446 -16.50 -19.07 -6.00
CA THR A 446 -16.62 -17.74 -5.37
C THR A 446 -17.89 -17.64 -4.53
N LEU A 447 -19.05 -18.05 -5.07
CA LEU A 447 -20.32 -18.03 -4.35
C LEU A 447 -20.31 -18.97 -3.14
N ALA A 448 -19.73 -20.16 -3.25
CA ALA A 448 -19.61 -21.10 -2.14
C ALA A 448 -18.80 -20.48 -0.98
N ARG A 449 -17.68 -19.82 -1.29
CA ARG A 449 -16.88 -19.09 -0.28
C ARG A 449 -17.67 -17.93 0.32
N GLN A 450 -18.38 -17.15 -0.49
CA GLN A 450 -19.25 -16.08 -0.02
C GLN A 450 -20.34 -16.61 0.93
N LEU A 451 -21.06 -17.67 0.55
CA LEU A 451 -22.09 -18.29 1.42
C LEU A 451 -21.52 -18.82 2.73
N ARG A 452 -20.33 -19.40 2.70
CA ARG A 452 -19.63 -19.86 3.92
C ARG A 452 -19.28 -18.69 4.84
N ARG A 453 -18.85 -17.54 4.28
CA ARG A 453 -18.61 -16.29 5.03
C ARG A 453 -19.90 -15.74 5.63
N MET A 454 -20.96 -15.67 4.84
CA MET A 454 -22.31 -15.25 5.28
C MET A 454 -22.80 -16.13 6.43
N GLN A 455 -22.67 -17.45 6.30
CA GLN A 455 -23.07 -18.44 7.32
C GLN A 455 -22.35 -18.21 8.68
N ARG A 456 -21.04 -17.90 8.64
CA ARG A 456 -20.29 -17.57 9.86
C ARG A 456 -20.76 -16.29 10.52
N MET A 457 -21.17 -15.30 9.74
CA MET A 457 -21.58 -13.98 10.26
C MET A 457 -23.03 -13.96 10.72
N LEU A 458 -23.93 -14.48 9.92
CA LEU A 458 -25.38 -14.39 10.15
C LEU A 458 -25.92 -15.58 10.97
N GLY A 459 -25.21 -16.72 10.97
CA GLY A 459 -25.70 -17.96 11.55
C GLY A 459 -26.68 -18.74 10.64
N ASN A 460 -26.87 -20.03 10.94
CA ASN A 460 -27.74 -20.92 10.14
C ASN A 460 -29.21 -20.56 10.24
N ASP A 461 -29.63 -19.94 11.33
CA ASP A 461 -31.04 -19.60 11.60
C ASP A 461 -31.49 -18.31 10.93
N ASP A 462 -30.58 -17.54 10.35
CA ASP A 462 -30.90 -16.33 9.59
C ASP A 462 -31.78 -16.69 8.39
N PRO A 463 -32.87 -15.95 8.14
CA PRO A 463 -33.79 -16.22 7.03
C PRO A 463 -33.09 -16.31 5.66
N VAL A 464 -32.08 -15.45 5.39
CA VAL A 464 -31.31 -15.48 4.15
C VAL A 464 -30.52 -16.79 4.07
N MET A 465 -29.87 -17.20 5.16
CA MET A 465 -29.08 -18.43 5.16
C MET A 465 -29.92 -19.69 5.05
N ARG A 466 -31.10 -19.72 5.73
CA ARG A 466 -32.05 -20.83 5.56
C ARG A 466 -32.50 -21.00 4.13
N GLN A 467 -32.85 -19.89 3.44
CA GLN A 467 -33.24 -19.93 2.03
C GLN A 467 -32.06 -20.29 1.13
N ALA A 468 -30.89 -19.67 1.35
CA ALA A 468 -29.72 -19.91 0.53
C ALA A 468 -29.22 -21.34 0.61
N LEU A 469 -29.08 -21.91 1.82
CA LEU A 469 -28.56 -23.25 2.00
C LEU A 469 -29.62 -24.33 1.74
N ALA A 470 -30.89 -24.10 2.07
CA ALA A 470 -31.99 -25.06 1.94
C ALA A 470 -31.65 -26.45 2.54
N GLY A 471 -30.88 -26.46 3.64
CA GLY A 471 -30.42 -27.67 4.34
C GLY A 471 -29.14 -28.30 3.76
N GLY A 472 -28.57 -27.76 2.67
CA GLY A 472 -27.32 -28.24 2.06
C GLY A 472 -26.08 -27.49 2.53
N THR A 473 -24.94 -27.88 1.97
CA THR A 473 -23.65 -27.21 2.14
C THR A 473 -23.57 -25.90 1.32
N PRO A 474 -22.66 -24.98 1.61
CA PRO A 474 -22.41 -23.80 0.78
C PRO A 474 -22.08 -24.14 -0.70
N GLU A 475 -21.38 -25.24 -0.95
CA GLU A 475 -21.03 -25.73 -2.29
C GLU A 475 -22.27 -26.20 -3.07
N GLU A 476 -23.11 -27.02 -2.44
CA GLU A 476 -24.39 -27.48 -3.04
C GLU A 476 -25.33 -26.30 -3.28
N ALA A 477 -25.40 -25.36 -2.35
CA ALA A 477 -26.20 -24.15 -2.48
C ALA A 477 -25.70 -23.26 -3.63
N ALA A 478 -24.40 -23.02 -3.76
CA ALA A 478 -23.83 -22.26 -4.85
C ALA A 478 -24.13 -22.90 -6.23
N ALA A 479 -23.94 -24.21 -6.33
CA ALA A 479 -24.28 -24.94 -7.54
C ALA A 479 -25.79 -24.86 -7.88
N ARG A 480 -26.66 -25.01 -6.90
CA ARG A 480 -28.11 -24.89 -7.09
C ARG A 480 -28.54 -23.49 -7.53
N LEU A 481 -28.05 -22.46 -6.84
CA LEU A 481 -28.38 -21.05 -7.13
C LEU A 481 -27.91 -20.65 -8.52
N LEU A 482 -26.65 -20.96 -8.88
CA LEU A 482 -26.10 -20.57 -10.19
C LEU A 482 -26.61 -21.46 -11.34
N ASN A 483 -26.94 -22.72 -11.10
CA ASN A 483 -27.57 -23.53 -12.15
C ASN A 483 -29.02 -23.12 -12.39
N GLY A 484 -29.74 -22.66 -11.37
CA GLY A 484 -31.15 -22.27 -11.43
C GLY A 484 -31.40 -20.82 -11.87
N THR A 485 -30.38 -19.95 -11.94
CA THR A 485 -30.60 -18.55 -12.32
C THR A 485 -30.75 -18.36 -13.84
N PHE A 486 -31.67 -17.46 -14.24
CA PHE A 486 -31.80 -16.99 -15.61
C PHE A 486 -30.70 -16.04 -16.06
N LEU A 487 -29.88 -15.54 -15.14
CA LEU A 487 -28.84 -14.54 -15.43
C LEU A 487 -27.72 -15.05 -16.38
N LYS A 488 -27.78 -16.29 -16.78
CA LYS A 488 -26.94 -16.89 -17.84
C LYS A 488 -27.51 -16.65 -19.24
N ASP A 489 -28.77 -16.30 -19.34
CA ASP A 489 -29.51 -16.12 -20.59
C ASP A 489 -29.81 -14.63 -20.83
N SER A 490 -29.11 -14.05 -21.80
CA SER A 490 -29.28 -12.64 -22.16
C SER A 490 -30.71 -12.32 -22.65
N ALA A 491 -31.39 -13.26 -23.27
CA ALA A 491 -32.76 -13.05 -23.73
C ALA A 491 -33.72 -12.99 -22.54
N ALA A 492 -33.56 -13.88 -21.56
CA ALA A 492 -34.35 -13.84 -20.32
C ALA A 492 -34.10 -12.57 -19.51
N ILE A 493 -32.83 -12.13 -19.42
CA ILE A 493 -32.48 -10.84 -18.78
C ILE A 493 -33.19 -9.69 -19.51
N ALA A 494 -33.13 -9.65 -20.83
CA ALA A 494 -33.77 -8.61 -21.65
C ALA A 494 -35.27 -8.48 -21.38
N VAL A 495 -35.99 -9.59 -21.26
CA VAL A 495 -37.42 -9.60 -20.94
C VAL A 495 -37.68 -8.94 -19.58
N VAL A 496 -36.91 -9.29 -18.54
CA VAL A 496 -37.05 -8.73 -17.20
C VAL A 496 -36.77 -7.22 -17.19
N LEU A 497 -35.74 -6.78 -17.90
CA LEU A 497 -35.38 -5.37 -18.00
C LEU A 497 -36.41 -4.55 -18.79
N GLU A 498 -36.96 -5.11 -19.87
CA GLU A 498 -38.03 -4.48 -20.67
C GLU A 498 -39.32 -4.33 -19.86
N GLN A 499 -39.73 -5.39 -19.16
CA GLN A 499 -40.89 -5.38 -18.29
C GLN A 499 -40.71 -4.51 -17.03
N ARG A 500 -39.46 -4.22 -16.63
CA ARG A 500 -39.12 -3.53 -15.37
C ARG A 500 -39.78 -4.18 -14.16
N SER A 501 -39.93 -5.48 -14.16
CA SER A 501 -40.57 -6.27 -13.11
C SER A 501 -39.87 -7.60 -12.92
N LEU A 502 -39.87 -8.08 -11.68
CA LEU A 502 -39.49 -9.44 -11.29
C LEU A 502 -40.72 -10.32 -10.98
N ASP A 503 -41.94 -9.82 -11.20
CA ASP A 503 -43.16 -10.55 -10.93
C ASP A 503 -43.23 -11.82 -11.80
N GLY A 504 -43.51 -12.94 -11.16
CA GLY A 504 -43.57 -14.24 -11.82
C GLY A 504 -42.21 -14.86 -12.14
N THR A 505 -41.09 -14.26 -11.67
CA THR A 505 -39.75 -14.82 -11.82
C THR A 505 -39.50 -15.81 -10.69
N ASP A 506 -39.36 -17.11 -11.02
CA ASP A 506 -38.94 -18.15 -10.06
C ASP A 506 -37.42 -18.39 -10.19
N ASP A 507 -36.63 -17.39 -9.77
CA ASP A 507 -35.18 -17.45 -9.80
C ASP A 507 -34.64 -17.53 -8.38
N PRO A 508 -33.91 -18.60 -8.01
CA PRO A 508 -33.48 -18.79 -6.62
C PRO A 508 -32.44 -17.78 -6.18
N LEU A 509 -31.61 -17.25 -7.10
CA LEU A 509 -30.60 -16.24 -6.79
C LEU A 509 -31.22 -14.85 -6.62
N ILE A 510 -32.14 -14.47 -7.53
CA ILE A 510 -32.92 -13.22 -7.41
C ILE A 510 -33.73 -13.20 -6.12
N SER A 511 -34.44 -14.30 -5.81
CA SER A 511 -35.24 -14.41 -4.58
C SER A 511 -34.40 -14.27 -3.31
N MET A 512 -33.19 -14.85 -3.31
CA MET A 512 -32.24 -14.66 -2.20
C MET A 512 -31.81 -13.19 -2.08
N VAL A 513 -31.47 -12.56 -3.19
CA VAL A 513 -31.03 -11.14 -3.21
C VAL A 513 -32.16 -10.21 -2.76
N GLN A 514 -33.41 -10.44 -3.20
CA GLN A 514 -34.55 -9.66 -2.75
C GLN A 514 -34.74 -9.72 -1.22
N LEU A 515 -34.47 -10.86 -0.59
CA LEU A 515 -34.51 -11.00 0.85
C LEU A 515 -33.32 -10.28 1.55
N MET A 516 -32.16 -10.20 0.90
CA MET A 516 -30.97 -9.53 1.43
C MET A 516 -31.04 -8.00 1.37
N MET A 517 -31.54 -7.48 0.23
CA MET A 517 -31.40 -6.06 -0.13
C MET A 517 -31.95 -5.08 0.92
N PRO A 518 -33.15 -5.23 1.52
CA PRO A 518 -33.65 -4.26 2.48
C PRO A 518 -32.75 -4.10 3.71
N ARG A 519 -32.20 -5.20 4.24
CA ARG A 519 -31.27 -5.17 5.39
C ARG A 519 -29.93 -4.58 5.00
N TYR A 520 -29.39 -5.00 3.84
CA TYR A 520 -28.13 -4.47 3.33
C TYR A 520 -28.20 -2.97 3.06
N GLN A 521 -29.29 -2.50 2.47
CA GLN A 521 -29.52 -1.07 2.20
C GLN A 521 -29.58 -0.27 3.49
N ALA A 522 -30.38 -0.73 4.49
CA ALA A 522 -30.46 -0.09 5.79
C ALA A 522 -29.09 0.00 6.49
N ALA A 523 -28.28 -1.09 6.44
CA ALA A 523 -26.93 -1.10 7.00
C ALA A 523 -26.00 -0.14 6.26
N THR A 524 -26.11 -0.06 4.92
CA THR A 524 -25.30 0.83 4.08
C THR A 524 -25.63 2.29 4.32
N ASP A 525 -26.92 2.65 4.44
CA ASP A 525 -27.36 4.01 4.73
C ASP A 525 -26.89 4.46 6.12
N ARG A 526 -26.99 3.56 7.11
CA ARG A 526 -26.46 3.82 8.45
C ARG A 526 -24.94 3.94 8.48
N ALA A 527 -24.23 3.09 7.70
CA ALA A 527 -22.78 3.21 7.55
C ALA A 527 -22.36 4.55 6.95
N ARG A 528 -23.11 5.07 5.98
CA ARG A 528 -22.87 6.39 5.38
C ARG A 528 -23.04 7.51 6.39
N GLU A 529 -24.11 7.47 7.18
CA GLU A 529 -24.36 8.45 8.25
C GLU A 529 -23.24 8.44 9.31
N LEU A 530 -22.87 7.23 9.79
CA LEU A 530 -21.80 7.07 10.78
C LEU A 530 -20.44 7.49 10.20
N GLY A 531 -20.17 7.18 8.92
CA GLY A 531 -18.96 7.61 8.22
C GLY A 531 -18.81 9.13 8.13
N ALA A 532 -19.91 9.84 7.82
CA ALA A 532 -19.92 11.31 7.82
C ALA A 532 -19.62 11.89 9.21
N LYS A 533 -20.22 11.33 10.26
CA LYS A 533 -19.93 11.73 11.65
C LYS A 533 -18.46 11.45 12.03
N GLN A 534 -17.95 10.27 11.66
CA GLN A 534 -16.56 9.90 11.90
C GLN A 534 -15.60 10.87 11.22
N GLN A 535 -15.89 11.29 9.98
CA GLN A 535 -15.04 12.24 9.25
C GLN A 535 -14.92 13.58 10.00
N VAL A 536 -16.03 14.12 10.51
CA VAL A 536 -16.02 15.34 11.32
C VAL A 536 -15.18 15.17 12.59
N LEU A 537 -15.34 14.04 13.29
CA LEU A 537 -14.57 13.75 14.51
C LEU A 537 -13.09 13.54 14.22
N THR A 538 -12.75 12.91 13.11
CA THR A 538 -11.36 12.72 12.67
C THR A 538 -10.68 14.06 12.36
N ASN A 539 -11.38 14.99 11.72
CA ASN A 539 -10.84 16.33 11.48
C ASN A 539 -10.60 17.09 12.80
N LYS A 540 -11.57 17.05 13.74
CA LYS A 540 -11.40 17.63 15.07
C LYS A 540 -10.24 17.00 15.85
N LEU A 541 -10.05 15.69 15.69
CA LEU A 541 -8.93 14.97 16.30
C LEU A 541 -7.58 15.46 15.74
N GLY A 542 -7.50 15.65 14.42
CA GLY A 542 -6.31 16.20 13.76
C GLY A 542 -5.98 17.63 14.22
N ASP A 543 -7.00 18.51 14.30
CA ASP A 543 -6.85 19.87 14.84
C ASP A 543 -6.31 19.84 16.27
N ALA A 544 -6.89 19.00 17.13
CA ALA A 544 -6.47 18.88 18.53
C ALA A 544 -5.04 18.34 18.67
N GLN A 545 -4.68 17.31 17.87
CA GLN A 545 -3.33 16.75 17.86
C GLN A 545 -2.30 17.78 17.38
N TYR A 546 -2.64 18.52 16.33
CA TYR A 546 -1.76 19.57 15.84
C TYR A 546 -1.60 20.74 16.85
N ALA A 547 -2.67 21.10 17.55
CA ALA A 547 -2.62 22.12 18.61
C ALA A 547 -1.69 21.72 19.78
N VAL A 548 -1.61 20.42 20.10
CA VAL A 548 -0.77 19.89 21.18
C VAL A 548 0.67 19.63 20.74
N TYR A 549 0.85 18.98 19.59
CA TYR A 549 2.13 18.43 19.16
C TYR A 549 2.80 19.20 18.02
N GLY A 550 2.03 20.01 17.27
CA GLY A 550 2.54 20.69 16.09
C GLY A 550 3.16 19.70 15.08
N SER A 551 4.34 20.02 14.58
CA SER A 551 5.14 19.18 13.67
C SER A 551 6.09 18.20 14.37
N SER A 552 6.00 18.04 15.71
CA SER A 552 6.85 17.10 16.46
C SER A 552 6.45 15.64 16.27
N ILE A 553 5.30 15.37 15.64
CA ILE A 553 4.88 14.06 15.14
C ILE A 553 4.67 14.17 13.62
N PRO A 554 4.97 13.13 12.82
CA PRO A 554 4.67 13.16 11.40
C PRO A 554 3.16 13.05 11.14
N PRO A 555 2.63 13.69 10.09
CA PRO A 555 1.27 13.44 9.63
C PRO A 555 1.16 12.05 8.98
N ASP A 556 -0.04 11.49 8.93
CA ASP A 556 -0.30 10.28 8.18
C ASP A 556 0.19 10.38 6.72
N ALA A 557 0.66 9.26 6.18
CA ALA A 557 1.08 9.16 4.79
C ALA A 557 -0.13 9.33 3.85
N THR A 558 0.11 9.97 2.70
CA THR A 558 -0.93 10.38 1.74
C THR A 558 -0.48 10.23 0.27
N PHE A 559 0.47 9.32 0.01
CA PHE A 559 1.15 9.15 -1.27
C PHE A 559 1.85 10.43 -1.74
N THR A 560 2.46 11.14 -0.79
CA THR A 560 3.28 12.32 -1.04
C THR A 560 4.69 12.12 -0.52
N LEU A 561 5.65 12.87 -1.09
CA LEU A 561 7.06 12.68 -0.81
C LEU A 561 7.38 12.85 0.69
N ARG A 562 8.07 11.88 1.25
CA ARG A 562 8.54 11.82 2.64
C ARG A 562 10.00 11.43 2.70
N ILE A 563 10.62 11.77 3.81
CA ILE A 563 11.91 11.25 4.24
C ILE A 563 11.71 10.46 5.54
N SER A 564 12.20 9.23 5.55
CA SER A 564 12.14 8.35 6.73
C SER A 564 13.55 7.93 7.11
N ASP A 565 13.90 8.08 8.38
CA ASP A 565 15.22 7.80 8.92
C ASP A 565 15.28 6.47 9.68
N GLY A 566 16.45 5.86 9.71
CA GLY A 566 16.71 4.64 10.47
C GLY A 566 18.19 4.24 10.46
N ILE A 567 18.46 3.06 11.00
CA ILE A 567 19.79 2.44 11.00
C ILE A 567 19.72 1.03 10.40
N VAL A 568 20.80 0.62 9.75
CA VAL A 568 20.96 -0.76 9.26
C VAL A 568 21.23 -1.68 10.44
N THR A 569 20.31 -2.60 10.75
CA THR A 569 20.47 -3.51 11.90
C THR A 569 19.55 -4.70 11.80
N GLY A 570 20.02 -5.85 12.30
CA GLY A 570 19.23 -7.05 12.50
C GLY A 570 18.12 -6.87 13.56
N TYR A 571 17.42 -7.97 13.86
CA TYR A 571 16.40 -8.01 14.91
C TYR A 571 16.28 -9.42 15.50
N PRO A 572 15.75 -9.58 16.72
CA PRO A 572 15.49 -10.89 17.31
C PRO A 572 14.53 -11.71 16.43
N TYR A 573 14.93 -12.90 16.03
CA TYR A 573 14.19 -13.73 15.11
C TYR A 573 14.38 -15.22 15.42
N ASN A 574 13.30 -15.95 15.61
CA ASN A 574 13.30 -17.41 15.83
C ASN A 574 14.32 -17.88 16.90
N GLY A 575 14.46 -17.15 18.02
CA GLY A 575 15.38 -17.49 19.11
C GLY A 575 16.87 -17.15 18.81
N THR A 576 17.14 -16.48 17.70
CA THR A 576 18.44 -15.97 17.27
C THR A 576 18.29 -14.52 16.78
N VAL A 577 19.12 -14.08 15.83
CA VAL A 577 19.09 -12.76 15.23
C VAL A 577 18.98 -12.90 13.71
N ALA A 578 18.03 -12.24 13.07
CA ALA A 578 18.02 -12.04 11.64
C ALA A 578 19.21 -11.15 11.25
N PRO A 579 20.03 -11.51 10.25
CA PRO A 579 21.24 -10.76 9.90
C PRO A 579 20.87 -9.38 9.31
N PRO A 580 21.73 -8.34 9.44
CA PRO A 580 21.46 -7.04 8.86
C PRO A 580 21.46 -7.05 7.33
N TYR A 581 22.09 -8.04 6.69
CA TYR A 581 22.06 -8.25 5.24
C TYR A 581 22.16 -9.74 4.90
N THR A 582 21.67 -10.10 3.72
CA THR A 582 21.81 -11.41 3.08
C THR A 582 22.85 -11.33 1.96
N THR A 583 23.33 -12.47 1.47
CA THR A 583 24.27 -12.55 0.35
C THR A 583 23.76 -13.49 -0.73
N PHE A 584 24.36 -13.45 -1.92
CA PHE A 584 24.00 -14.38 -2.99
C PHE A 584 24.27 -15.86 -2.62
N TYR A 585 25.14 -16.16 -1.66
CA TYR A 585 25.28 -17.52 -1.14
C TYR A 585 23.95 -18.09 -0.63
N GLY A 586 23.19 -17.29 0.13
CA GLY A 586 21.90 -17.74 0.65
C GLY A 586 20.87 -17.98 -0.44
N MET A 587 20.86 -17.17 -1.51
CA MET A 587 20.01 -17.41 -2.67
C MET A 587 20.30 -18.78 -3.32
N TYR A 588 21.59 -19.11 -3.55
CA TYR A 588 21.96 -20.39 -4.10
C TYR A 588 21.70 -21.57 -3.16
N ASP A 589 21.83 -21.36 -1.85
CA ASP A 589 21.48 -22.36 -0.85
C ASP A 589 19.99 -22.73 -0.94
N HIS A 590 19.11 -21.75 -1.04
CA HIS A 590 17.68 -21.96 -1.26
C HIS A 590 17.38 -22.62 -2.62
N TYR A 591 18.02 -22.15 -3.70
CA TYR A 591 17.87 -22.75 -5.01
C TYR A 591 18.20 -24.24 -4.99
N TYR A 592 19.38 -24.64 -4.48
CA TYR A 592 19.79 -26.05 -4.44
C TYR A 592 18.94 -26.89 -3.49
N SER A 593 18.41 -26.29 -2.42
CA SER A 593 17.54 -26.99 -1.47
C SER A 593 16.15 -27.27 -2.05
N PHE A 594 15.59 -26.40 -2.87
CA PHE A 594 14.19 -26.47 -3.26
C PHE A 594 13.92 -26.63 -4.77
N LYS A 595 14.91 -26.53 -5.66
CA LYS A 595 14.74 -26.55 -7.13
C LYS A 595 13.98 -27.79 -7.65
N ASP A 596 14.03 -28.91 -6.96
CA ASP A 596 13.39 -30.16 -7.34
C ASP A 596 12.14 -30.46 -6.47
N SER A 597 11.73 -29.57 -5.55
CA SER A 597 10.57 -29.75 -4.70
C SER A 597 9.27 -29.50 -5.46
N LYS A 598 8.35 -30.45 -5.40
CA LYS A 598 7.00 -30.32 -5.98
C LYS A 598 6.11 -29.43 -5.12
N GLU A 599 6.36 -29.40 -3.81
CA GLU A 599 5.66 -28.57 -2.83
C GLU A 599 5.97 -27.09 -2.99
N ALA A 600 7.09 -26.76 -3.65
CA ALA A 600 7.52 -25.40 -3.98
C ALA A 600 6.80 -24.81 -5.21
N TRP A 601 5.79 -25.51 -5.76
CA TRP A 601 5.02 -24.96 -6.88
C TRP A 601 4.18 -23.76 -6.40
N ASP A 602 4.28 -22.69 -7.16
CA ASP A 602 3.63 -21.42 -6.90
C ASP A 602 2.79 -21.01 -8.12
N ALA A 603 1.50 -20.71 -7.87
CA ALA A 603 0.57 -20.33 -8.95
C ALA A 603 0.97 -19.01 -9.63
N MET A 604 1.50 -18.06 -8.87
CA MET A 604 1.96 -16.76 -9.39
C MET A 604 3.19 -16.93 -10.27
N MET A 605 4.14 -17.79 -9.87
CA MET A 605 5.35 -18.05 -10.63
C MET A 605 5.10 -18.98 -11.84
N GLY A 606 3.96 -19.69 -11.88
CA GLY A 606 3.68 -20.73 -12.86
C GLY A 606 4.65 -21.92 -12.80
N GLY A 607 5.29 -22.13 -11.64
CA GLY A 607 6.32 -23.14 -11.46
C GLY A 607 6.91 -23.18 -10.05
N ASN A 608 8.16 -23.60 -9.93
CA ASN A 608 8.85 -23.63 -8.65
C ASN A 608 9.24 -22.22 -8.20
N ALA A 609 8.83 -21.82 -7.00
CA ALA A 609 9.07 -20.50 -6.41
C ALA A 609 10.56 -20.14 -6.31
N TRP A 610 11.45 -21.12 -6.11
CA TRP A 610 12.90 -20.94 -6.02
C TRP A 610 13.64 -21.29 -7.31
N ALA A 611 12.95 -21.34 -8.46
CA ALA A 611 13.63 -21.52 -9.74
C ALA A 611 14.43 -20.27 -10.10
N LEU A 612 15.67 -20.47 -10.55
CA LEU A 612 16.52 -19.39 -11.07
C LEU A 612 16.42 -19.31 -12.61
N PRO A 613 16.44 -18.09 -13.17
CA PRO A 613 16.65 -17.91 -14.61
C PRO A 613 17.97 -18.54 -15.08
N GLU A 614 18.05 -18.91 -16.35
CA GLU A 614 19.18 -19.69 -16.90
C GLU A 614 20.55 -19.02 -16.65
N ARG A 615 20.62 -17.68 -16.84
CA ARG A 615 21.86 -16.92 -16.63
C ARG A 615 22.38 -16.94 -15.19
N TRP A 616 21.48 -17.19 -14.22
CA TRP A 616 21.77 -17.24 -12.79
C TRP A 616 22.14 -18.64 -12.29
N LYS A 617 21.89 -19.73 -13.05
CA LYS A 617 22.23 -21.08 -12.61
C LYS A 617 23.73 -21.33 -12.56
N ASN A 618 24.50 -20.65 -13.42
CA ASN A 618 25.95 -20.77 -13.50
C ASN A 618 26.59 -19.38 -13.61
N PRO A 619 26.70 -18.63 -12.51
CA PRO A 619 27.27 -17.28 -12.54
C PRO A 619 28.77 -17.35 -12.95
N PRO A 620 29.28 -16.30 -13.64
CA PRO A 620 30.69 -16.27 -14.03
C PRO A 620 31.59 -16.21 -12.79
N ALA A 621 32.81 -16.74 -12.91
CA ALA A 621 33.79 -16.78 -11.80
C ALA A 621 34.17 -15.38 -11.25
N SER A 622 33.90 -14.32 -12.00
CA SER A 622 34.13 -12.95 -11.59
C SER A 622 32.99 -12.39 -10.69
N PHE A 623 31.88 -13.11 -10.54
CA PHE A 623 30.77 -12.74 -9.67
C PHE A 623 31.03 -13.22 -8.23
N ASP A 624 31.12 -12.28 -7.28
CA ASP A 624 31.38 -12.61 -5.88
C ASP A 624 30.07 -12.92 -5.15
N LEU A 625 29.86 -14.19 -4.79
CA LEU A 625 28.68 -14.67 -4.06
C LEU A 625 28.59 -14.11 -2.61
N ALA A 626 29.68 -13.58 -2.04
CA ALA A 626 29.68 -12.94 -0.73
C ALA A 626 29.13 -11.51 -0.76
N THR A 627 28.90 -10.96 -1.96
CA THR A 627 28.29 -9.62 -2.11
C THR A 627 26.93 -9.57 -1.42
N PRO A 628 26.62 -8.53 -0.63
CA PRO A 628 25.30 -8.33 -0.04
C PRO A 628 24.22 -8.23 -1.14
N MET A 629 23.12 -8.97 -0.96
CA MET A 629 21.98 -8.99 -1.88
C MET A 629 20.83 -8.14 -1.37
N ASN A 630 20.32 -8.44 -0.18
CA ASN A 630 19.31 -7.62 0.49
C ASN A 630 19.82 -7.20 1.87
N PHE A 631 19.30 -6.10 2.40
CA PHE A 631 19.59 -5.62 3.75
C PHE A 631 18.35 -5.03 4.40
N ILE A 632 18.40 -4.88 5.73
CA ILE A 632 17.29 -4.35 6.51
C ILE A 632 17.70 -3.14 7.34
N SER A 633 16.74 -2.25 7.54
CA SER A 633 16.90 -1.07 8.37
C SER A 633 15.64 -0.76 9.19
N THR A 634 15.81 0.08 10.22
CA THR A 634 14.71 0.55 11.07
C THR A 634 13.95 1.75 10.47
N THR A 635 14.13 2.03 9.18
CA THR A 635 13.37 3.08 8.50
C THR A 635 11.89 2.71 8.43
N ASP A 636 11.05 3.72 8.40
CA ASP A 636 9.60 3.59 8.43
C ASP A 636 9.06 3.67 6.99
N ILE A 637 8.53 2.58 6.47
CA ILE A 637 7.93 2.52 5.14
C ILE A 637 6.54 1.87 5.15
N ILE A 638 5.79 2.11 4.09
CA ILE A 638 4.56 1.41 3.75
C ILE A 638 4.45 1.30 2.23
N GLY A 639 3.49 0.51 1.73
CA GLY A 639 3.20 0.43 0.29
C GLY A 639 3.14 1.82 -0.37
N GLY A 640 3.75 1.96 -1.56
CA GLY A 640 4.03 3.23 -2.23
C GLY A 640 5.49 3.69 -2.08
N ASN A 641 6.20 3.25 -1.01
CA ASN A 641 7.66 3.41 -0.93
C ASN A 641 8.44 2.45 -1.85
N SER A 642 7.78 1.49 -2.46
CA SER A 642 8.41 0.65 -3.49
C SER A 642 9.09 1.53 -4.54
N GLY A 643 10.37 1.27 -4.84
CA GLY A 643 11.19 2.08 -5.74
C GLY A 643 11.89 3.28 -5.09
N SER A 644 11.68 3.53 -3.80
CA SER A 644 12.39 4.58 -3.06
C SER A 644 13.89 4.28 -2.96
N ALA A 645 14.73 5.25 -3.26
CA ALA A 645 16.14 5.14 -2.93
C ALA A 645 16.33 5.11 -1.42
N ILE A 646 17.21 4.21 -0.95
CA ILE A 646 17.79 4.27 0.40
C ILE A 646 19.14 4.95 0.26
N ILE A 647 19.30 6.09 0.91
CA ILE A 647 20.50 6.93 0.80
C ILE A 647 21.23 7.08 2.14
N ASN A 648 22.53 7.37 2.06
CA ASN A 648 23.33 7.78 3.22
C ASN A 648 23.34 9.32 3.40
N ARG A 649 24.06 9.83 4.39
CA ARG A 649 24.20 11.27 4.66
C ARG A 649 24.81 12.06 3.50
N ASN A 650 25.57 11.40 2.63
CA ASN A 650 26.21 12.01 1.46
C ASN A 650 25.27 12.06 0.23
N ARG A 651 24.00 11.68 0.37
CA ARG A 651 23.04 11.52 -0.75
C ARG A 651 23.47 10.47 -1.75
N GLU A 652 24.17 9.42 -1.28
CA GLU A 652 24.59 8.30 -2.12
C GLU A 652 23.61 7.13 -1.93
N VAL A 653 23.20 6.50 -3.03
CA VAL A 653 22.39 5.28 -3.02
C VAL A 653 23.18 4.17 -2.33
N VAL A 654 22.64 3.64 -1.26
CA VAL A 654 23.11 2.43 -0.57
C VAL A 654 22.16 1.25 -0.77
N GLY A 655 20.98 1.50 -1.31
CA GLY A 655 20.01 0.47 -1.67
C GLY A 655 18.73 1.01 -2.28
N LEU A 656 17.82 0.08 -2.59
CA LEU A 656 16.53 0.31 -3.21
C LEU A 656 15.46 -0.39 -2.35
N ALA A 657 14.58 0.38 -1.70
CA ALA A 657 13.50 -0.16 -0.88
C ALA A 657 12.47 -0.87 -1.77
N PHE A 658 12.08 -2.10 -1.39
CA PHE A 658 11.08 -2.84 -2.16
C PHE A 658 10.03 -3.52 -1.30
N ASP A 659 10.32 -3.82 -0.02
CA ASP A 659 9.43 -4.56 0.86
C ASP A 659 9.67 -4.20 2.34
N GLY A 660 8.83 -4.69 3.21
CA GLY A 660 9.04 -4.77 4.65
C GLY A 660 8.96 -6.22 5.13
N ASN A 661 9.32 -6.49 6.36
CA ASN A 661 9.05 -7.78 6.98
C ASN A 661 7.61 -7.84 7.55
N ILE A 662 7.15 -9.01 7.97
CA ILE A 662 5.78 -9.20 8.49
C ILE A 662 5.49 -8.26 9.67
N GLU A 663 6.48 -8.01 10.52
CA GLU A 663 6.39 -7.13 11.68
C GLU A 663 6.20 -5.65 11.28
N SER A 664 6.60 -5.28 10.07
CA SER A 664 6.43 -3.92 9.54
C SER A 664 4.98 -3.57 9.20
N LEU A 665 4.14 -4.57 8.94
CA LEU A 665 2.76 -4.37 8.49
C LEU A 665 1.87 -3.70 9.54
N ALA A 666 2.16 -3.91 10.84
CA ALA A 666 1.55 -3.18 11.94
C ALA A 666 1.79 -1.65 11.83
N GLY A 667 2.88 -1.25 11.17
CA GLY A 667 3.28 0.13 10.92
C GLY A 667 2.25 0.98 10.19
N ALA A 668 1.27 0.39 9.52
CA ALA A 668 0.12 1.13 9.00
C ALA A 668 -0.65 1.89 10.10
N TYR A 669 -0.60 1.40 11.34
CA TYR A 669 -1.30 1.93 12.50
C TYR A 669 -0.37 2.31 13.65
N ILE A 670 0.67 1.50 13.91
CA ILE A 670 1.57 1.64 15.05
C ILE A 670 2.98 1.29 14.60
N PHE A 671 3.87 2.28 14.56
CA PHE A 671 5.27 2.05 14.25
C PHE A 671 6.03 1.58 15.51
N ALA A 672 6.74 0.46 15.39
CA ALA A 672 7.44 -0.17 16.53
C ALA A 672 8.72 -0.90 16.06
N PRO A 673 9.82 -0.19 15.78
CA PRO A 673 11.06 -0.80 15.30
C PRO A 673 11.70 -1.75 16.33
N GLU A 674 11.43 -1.57 17.63
CA GLU A 674 11.84 -2.47 18.71
C GLU A 674 11.12 -3.81 18.69
N LYS A 675 9.97 -3.92 18.00
CA LYS A 675 9.22 -5.16 17.75
C LYS A 675 9.65 -5.87 16.46
N GLY A 676 10.76 -5.47 15.87
CA GLY A 676 11.28 -6.11 14.66
C GLY A 676 10.82 -5.48 13.34
N ASN A 677 10.04 -4.39 13.36
CA ASN A 677 9.66 -3.68 12.13
C ASN A 677 10.91 -3.28 11.33
N ARG A 678 11.05 -3.78 10.11
CA ARG A 678 12.19 -3.49 9.22
C ARG A 678 11.74 -3.22 7.78
N THR A 679 12.40 -2.22 7.19
CA THR A 679 12.44 -2.04 5.72
C THR A 679 13.41 -3.04 5.13
N ILE A 680 13.06 -3.64 4.00
CA ILE A 680 13.94 -4.50 3.20
C ILE A 680 14.31 -3.77 1.91
N GLY A 681 15.61 -3.70 1.62
CA GLY A 681 16.14 -3.07 0.41
C GLY A 681 17.05 -4.00 -0.38
N VAL A 682 17.04 -3.85 -1.72
CA VAL A 682 18.09 -4.42 -2.58
C VAL A 682 19.37 -3.65 -2.35
N HIS A 683 20.46 -4.33 -2.03
CA HIS A 683 21.73 -3.67 -1.69
C HIS A 683 22.41 -3.09 -2.94
N SER A 684 22.93 -1.88 -2.85
CA SER A 684 23.53 -1.18 -4.01
C SER A 684 24.72 -1.91 -4.63
N GLU A 685 25.54 -2.59 -3.83
CA GLU A 685 26.64 -3.42 -4.35
C GLU A 685 26.10 -4.66 -5.08
N GLY A 686 25.02 -5.26 -4.57
CA GLY A 686 24.36 -6.38 -5.26
C GLY A 686 23.82 -5.98 -6.63
N ILE A 687 23.25 -4.78 -6.75
CA ILE A 687 22.78 -4.23 -8.03
C ILE A 687 23.97 -4.07 -9.00
N ILE A 688 25.05 -3.43 -8.60
CA ILE A 688 26.24 -3.23 -9.46
C ILE A 688 26.88 -4.56 -9.88
N GLN A 689 27.01 -5.52 -8.97
CA GLN A 689 27.59 -6.84 -9.26
C GLN A 689 26.71 -7.60 -10.28
N ALA A 690 25.41 -7.62 -10.08
CA ALA A 690 24.47 -8.26 -11.00
C ALA A 690 24.54 -7.63 -12.40
N LEU A 691 24.41 -6.30 -12.49
CA LEU A 691 24.46 -5.57 -13.76
C LEU A 691 25.78 -5.78 -14.50
N ARG A 692 26.93 -5.75 -13.80
CA ARG A 692 28.25 -5.86 -14.40
C ARG A 692 28.56 -7.27 -14.88
N HIS A 693 28.33 -8.27 -14.03
CA HIS A 693 28.87 -9.61 -14.22
C HIS A 693 27.86 -10.60 -14.81
N VAL A 694 26.58 -10.47 -14.51
CA VAL A 694 25.54 -11.42 -14.96
C VAL A 694 24.78 -10.88 -16.16
N TYR A 695 24.36 -9.62 -16.11
CA TYR A 695 23.60 -8.99 -17.19
C TYR A 695 24.49 -8.37 -18.28
N ASN A 696 25.80 -8.21 -18.03
CA ASN A 696 26.75 -7.54 -18.93
C ASN A 696 26.28 -6.11 -19.30
N ALA A 697 25.60 -5.44 -18.36
CA ALA A 697 25.02 -4.11 -18.52
C ALA A 697 26.04 -2.98 -18.23
N GLY A 698 27.26 -3.09 -18.84
CA GLY A 698 28.37 -2.18 -18.59
C GLY A 698 28.02 -0.71 -18.84
N ARG A 699 27.19 -0.41 -19.84
CA ARG A 699 26.73 0.98 -20.13
C ARG A 699 26.06 1.62 -18.92
N ILE A 700 25.16 0.90 -18.24
CA ILE A 700 24.47 1.41 -17.05
C ILE A 700 25.47 1.61 -15.91
N VAL A 701 26.30 0.62 -15.66
CA VAL A 701 27.32 0.69 -14.58
C VAL A 701 28.28 1.85 -14.80
N ASP A 702 28.81 2.03 -16.03
CA ASP A 702 29.72 3.11 -16.38
C ASP A 702 29.04 4.49 -16.22
N GLU A 703 27.75 4.60 -16.54
CA GLU A 703 26.99 5.85 -16.35
C GLU A 703 26.84 6.20 -14.88
N ILE A 704 26.44 5.23 -14.06
CA ILE A 704 26.31 5.38 -12.59
C ILE A 704 27.68 5.75 -11.99
N GLU A 705 28.77 5.11 -12.41
CA GLU A 705 30.10 5.39 -11.88
C GLU A 705 30.65 6.77 -12.30
N ARG A 706 30.35 7.22 -13.52
CA ARG A 706 30.67 8.59 -13.96
C ARG A 706 29.88 9.66 -13.20
N GLY A 707 28.62 9.35 -12.84
CA GLY A 707 27.75 10.22 -12.06
C GLY A 707 28.17 10.36 -10.57
N ARG A 708 29.17 9.65 -10.10
CA ARG A 708 29.63 9.78 -8.71
C ARG A 708 30.16 11.19 -8.45
N ARG A 709 29.58 11.88 -7.48
CA ARG A 709 30.07 13.18 -7.03
C ARG A 709 31.42 13.01 -6.33
N ARG A 710 32.39 13.87 -6.63
CA ARG A 710 33.74 13.82 -6.05
C ARG A 710 33.78 14.45 -4.66
#